data_59b19a6b133bfa09f55dd239df9410e3
#
_entry.id   59b19a6b133bfa09f55dd239df9410e3
#
_cell.length_a   1.000
_cell.length_b   1.000
_cell.length_c   1.000
_cell.angle_alpha   90.00
_cell.angle_beta   90.00
_cell.angle_gamma   90.00
#
_symmetry.space_group_name_H-M   'P 1'
#
loop_
_entity.id
_entity.type
_entity.pdbx_description
1 polymer ?
#
loop_
_entity_poly.entity_id
_entity_poly.type
_entity_poly.pdbx_seq_one_letter_code
_entity_poly.pdbx_strand_id
1 'polypeptide(L)'
;MSSTEAPTIIKTIEKSKSDKFECVIKILQNGLKALLISDPETEISSASLGVNIGSFSDSPDELGLAHFCEHLLFMGTEKYPSEDEYEEYLAKNGGNNNAFTKGDKTVYYFDIKNSAFEGALDRFAQFFICPKFNEGSVNREINAINSEFSKNKNIDIWRLDQLSKSELNPESPFSQFSTGNKETLSHNDIRERLLKMYNKLYTSEIMTLCIYSNMGLDTQINLVEKLFKDVPKRENFQMPKYDKVKPYDENSLNNFYKIIPVKNEEKIIFRWFFPFCENYNAKPLNFFTALFGHEGPNTITAYLKRENLITYLGTSTEDHANVFSTFDIYITLTKKGFDNYREVIKALLKYISVIKSKKINERYFNEEKNMRQIKFDFRNKKKPIDFTKKNCENLMLYKPEEVFTGKELFKEYNEKLLKNYLDMFDLNNLNICLLSKSFENECKLTEKFYGTKYSKEKLDLKKEEIDKFKYDEEKYIFDYPPENKFAPKNLEIYPNHNPEKIIKYPELIFNKENCKAYFLQDSEFNLPKGMIKLRIYFVKNLNHNSEIKNEIISHLLKKIIKLELNEILYMAEESNVEFKFKIYYDKMDISITGFNDSLKSGLKEFLTNIKNIELNIEKHKEVFLLQKEEYIKKLRNFFLQSSYKVSIDYMRKLLSTGANNHKDLLEFLLNEKLELNDLINFKNKMFLETNSVWLIQGNLLKETALEIINTTSEILELNIDTPITKSFYSKRAVNLKKNINYTYRFLNPNKDEQDSSIISVYQLGNLKNEEKQYYRILYSFLNPKFYDTLRTKETLGYIALMSQFDCLEIYHLVGIVQSSVKDPEYISGRIRNFYKEKEADIKNISEEDFNLHVKSLIIEAKRKDINLKEQFNRNWDEITLKRFKFNIKEENAEFLEKCTKEGFIKFYEEIIKKNMKRLDVEYVCQKHWEENEQKLKEEIIDCDSIKKRLVFDKISDFQDCNKLYPCFSNINYRKINQ
;
A
#
# COMPACT_ATOMS: atom_id res chain seq x y z
N MET A 1 -44.13 -29.26 -8.41
CA MET A 1 -42.99 -30.13 -8.08
C MET A 1 -41.75 -29.34 -8.44
N SER A 2 -41.11 -28.74 -7.49
CA SER A 2 -39.86 -28.02 -7.71
C SER A 2 -38.76 -29.04 -7.87
N SER A 3 -38.11 -29.11 -9.01
CA SER A 3 -36.89 -29.87 -9.22
C SER A 3 -35.81 -29.25 -8.31
N THR A 4 -35.57 -29.90 -7.18
CA THR A 4 -34.38 -29.62 -6.39
C THR A 4 -33.19 -30.12 -7.21
N GLU A 5 -32.54 -29.19 -7.95
CA GLU A 5 -31.26 -29.52 -8.57
C GLU A 5 -30.29 -29.97 -7.49
N ALA A 6 -29.66 -31.11 -7.72
CA ALA A 6 -28.65 -31.63 -6.79
C ALA A 6 -27.50 -30.65 -6.64
N PRO A 7 -26.93 -30.52 -5.45
CA PRO A 7 -25.85 -29.58 -5.19
C PRO A 7 -24.65 -29.85 -6.10
N THR A 8 -24.31 -28.90 -6.96
CA THR A 8 -23.30 -29.07 -8.02
C THR A 8 -21.89 -28.82 -7.45
N ILE A 9 -20.97 -29.75 -7.76
CA ILE A 9 -19.54 -29.59 -7.46
C ILE A 9 -18.78 -29.47 -8.79
N ILE A 10 -18.06 -28.36 -8.97
CA ILE A 10 -17.20 -28.10 -10.13
C ILE A 10 -15.74 -28.34 -9.69
N LYS A 11 -15.05 -29.27 -10.29
CA LYS A 11 -13.69 -29.70 -9.97
C LYS A 11 -12.64 -29.21 -10.97
N THR A 12 -13.06 -28.95 -12.21
CA THR A 12 -12.15 -28.51 -13.28
C THR A 12 -12.00 -27.00 -13.22
N ILE A 13 -10.93 -26.50 -12.57
CA ILE A 13 -10.63 -25.08 -12.40
C ILE A 13 -9.22 -24.85 -12.93
N GLU A 14 -9.09 -23.87 -13.84
CA GLU A 14 -7.78 -23.46 -14.36
C GLU A 14 -6.96 -22.75 -13.29
N LYS A 15 -5.77 -23.27 -12.97
CA LYS A 15 -4.88 -22.68 -11.96
C LYS A 15 -3.44 -22.51 -12.46
N SER A 16 -2.65 -21.69 -11.77
CA SER A 16 -1.24 -21.48 -12.05
C SER A 16 -0.42 -22.76 -11.84
N LYS A 17 0.66 -22.93 -12.59
CA LYS A 17 1.61 -24.04 -12.41
C LYS A 17 2.27 -24.03 -11.02
N SER A 18 2.39 -22.86 -10.40
CA SER A 18 2.96 -22.69 -9.07
C SER A 18 1.98 -22.97 -7.93
N ASP A 19 0.67 -23.09 -8.21
CA ASP A 19 -0.36 -23.34 -7.20
C ASP A 19 -0.40 -24.84 -6.81
N LYS A 20 0.04 -25.15 -5.59
CA LYS A 20 0.08 -26.53 -5.07
C LYS A 20 -1.20 -26.96 -4.36
N PHE A 21 -2.12 -26.03 -4.09
CA PHE A 21 -3.39 -26.33 -3.41
C PHE A 21 -4.37 -27.11 -4.29
N GLU A 22 -5.32 -27.78 -3.65
CA GLU A 22 -6.51 -28.34 -4.29
C GLU A 22 -7.69 -27.38 -4.14
N CYS A 23 -8.63 -27.40 -5.08
CA CYS A 23 -9.82 -26.57 -5.01
C CYS A 23 -11.02 -27.15 -5.72
N VAL A 24 -12.21 -26.75 -5.25
CA VAL A 24 -13.51 -27.03 -5.87
C VAL A 24 -14.42 -25.83 -5.70
N ILE A 25 -15.43 -25.72 -6.59
CA ILE A 25 -16.56 -24.82 -6.38
C ILE A 25 -17.78 -25.67 -6.06
N LYS A 26 -18.40 -25.36 -4.91
CA LYS A 26 -19.66 -25.96 -4.45
C LYS A 26 -20.78 -24.95 -4.58
N ILE A 27 -21.88 -25.34 -5.18
CA ILE A 27 -23.13 -24.57 -5.16
C ILE A 27 -24.04 -25.21 -4.12
N LEU A 28 -24.44 -24.44 -3.09
CA LEU A 28 -25.32 -24.90 -2.02
C LEU A 28 -26.77 -24.95 -2.51
N GLN A 29 -27.64 -25.65 -1.78
CA GLN A 29 -29.07 -25.74 -2.10
C GLN A 29 -29.77 -24.37 -2.12
N ASN A 30 -29.34 -23.43 -1.29
CA ASN A 30 -29.85 -22.08 -1.28
C ASN A 30 -29.26 -21.18 -2.40
N GLY A 31 -28.42 -21.73 -3.28
CA GLY A 31 -27.83 -21.02 -4.42
C GLY A 31 -26.50 -20.30 -4.15
N LEU A 32 -26.01 -20.25 -2.90
CA LEU A 32 -24.72 -19.67 -2.57
C LEU A 32 -23.59 -20.43 -3.26
N LYS A 33 -22.67 -19.72 -3.92
CA LYS A 33 -21.51 -20.30 -4.61
C LYS A 33 -20.29 -20.20 -3.70
N ALA A 34 -19.65 -21.33 -3.39
CA ALA A 34 -18.49 -21.40 -2.53
C ALA A 34 -17.26 -21.98 -3.27
N LEU A 35 -16.21 -21.18 -3.43
CA LEU A 35 -14.87 -21.63 -3.84
C LEU A 35 -14.10 -22.08 -2.61
N LEU A 36 -13.77 -23.36 -2.55
CA LEU A 36 -13.09 -23.99 -1.42
C LEU A 36 -11.68 -24.40 -1.85
N ILE A 37 -10.68 -23.98 -1.08
CA ILE A 37 -9.27 -24.17 -1.39
C ILE A 37 -8.60 -24.85 -0.21
N SER A 38 -8.04 -26.03 -0.46
CA SER A 38 -7.31 -26.83 0.51
C SER A 38 -5.80 -26.71 0.24
N ASP A 39 -5.09 -26.09 1.17
CA ASP A 39 -3.63 -25.99 1.17
C ASP A 39 -3.10 -26.51 2.51
N PRO A 40 -2.68 -27.77 2.58
CA PRO A 40 -2.19 -28.38 3.82
C PRO A 40 -0.99 -27.63 4.47
N GLU A 41 -0.26 -26.84 3.68
CA GLU A 41 0.90 -26.09 4.18
C GLU A 41 0.53 -24.71 4.76
N THR A 42 -0.73 -24.27 4.64
CA THR A 42 -1.10 -22.97 5.21
C THR A 42 -1.30 -23.08 6.72
N GLU A 43 -0.76 -22.10 7.45
CA GLU A 43 -0.93 -21.98 8.90
C GLU A 43 -2.04 -21.00 9.30
N ILE A 44 -2.53 -20.25 8.31
CA ILE A 44 -3.60 -19.27 8.43
C ILE A 44 -4.72 -19.64 7.47
N SER A 45 -5.94 -19.72 8.00
CA SER A 45 -7.14 -19.84 7.19
C SER A 45 -7.79 -18.49 6.95
N SER A 46 -8.51 -18.35 5.87
CA SER A 46 -9.23 -17.13 5.51
C SER A 46 -10.56 -17.45 4.84
N ALA A 47 -11.55 -16.60 5.07
CA ALA A 47 -12.79 -16.60 4.32
C ALA A 47 -13.14 -15.18 3.85
N SER A 48 -13.76 -15.11 2.66
CA SER A 48 -14.32 -13.88 2.11
C SER A 48 -15.68 -14.17 1.53
N LEU A 49 -16.68 -13.37 1.89
CA LEU A 49 -18.01 -13.46 1.31
C LEU A 49 -18.36 -12.12 0.66
N GLY A 50 -18.73 -12.20 -0.59
CA GLY A 50 -19.18 -11.06 -1.36
C GLY A 50 -20.68 -11.16 -1.69
N VAL A 51 -21.35 -10.03 -1.55
CA VAL A 51 -22.73 -9.82 -1.95
C VAL A 51 -22.73 -8.94 -3.19
N ASN A 52 -23.38 -9.34 -4.27
CA ASN A 52 -23.42 -8.57 -5.51
C ASN A 52 -24.44 -7.41 -5.43
N ILE A 53 -24.39 -6.67 -4.33
CA ILE A 53 -25.14 -5.46 -4.00
C ILE A 53 -24.20 -4.45 -3.39
N GLY A 54 -24.27 -3.20 -3.85
CA GLY A 54 -23.49 -2.09 -3.33
C GLY A 54 -24.27 -0.77 -3.42
N SER A 55 -23.56 0.34 -3.41
CA SER A 55 -24.16 1.68 -3.32
C SER A 55 -25.04 2.09 -4.52
N PHE A 56 -24.94 1.42 -5.69
CA PHE A 56 -25.88 1.66 -6.79
C PHE A 56 -27.30 1.19 -6.49
N SER A 57 -27.50 0.44 -5.42
CA SER A 57 -28.79 0.01 -4.94
C SER A 57 -29.43 0.96 -3.93
N ASP A 58 -28.70 1.98 -3.48
CA ASP A 58 -29.21 3.00 -2.58
C ASP A 58 -30.26 3.85 -3.31
N SER A 59 -31.35 4.19 -2.63
CA SER A 59 -32.29 5.17 -3.20
C SER A 59 -31.74 6.59 -3.05
N PRO A 60 -32.17 7.54 -3.89
CA PRO A 60 -31.66 8.92 -3.85
C PRO A 60 -31.80 9.63 -2.50
N ASP A 61 -32.72 9.19 -1.65
CA ASP A 61 -32.96 9.70 -0.30
C ASP A 61 -32.30 8.84 0.81
N GLU A 62 -31.49 7.84 0.43
CA GLU A 62 -30.81 6.90 1.35
C GLU A 62 -29.34 6.69 0.98
N LEU A 63 -28.68 7.73 0.50
CA LEU A 63 -27.30 7.66 0.01
C LEU A 63 -26.32 7.23 1.09
N GLY A 64 -25.56 6.16 0.83
CA GLY A 64 -24.63 5.54 1.76
C GLY A 64 -25.23 4.43 2.60
N LEU A 65 -26.47 3.99 2.33
CA LEU A 65 -27.15 2.93 3.10
C LEU A 65 -26.45 1.58 2.96
N ALA A 66 -25.98 1.22 1.78
CA ALA A 66 -25.21 0.00 1.57
C ALA A 66 -23.89 -0.01 2.35
N HIS A 67 -23.18 1.10 2.41
CA HIS A 67 -21.98 1.28 3.22
C HIS A 67 -22.31 1.24 4.73
N PHE A 68 -23.42 1.83 5.13
CA PHE A 68 -23.90 1.77 6.51
C PHE A 68 -24.27 0.33 6.93
N CYS A 69 -24.86 -0.45 6.01
CA CYS A 69 -25.10 -1.88 6.22
C CYS A 69 -23.79 -2.65 6.47
N GLU A 70 -22.76 -2.34 5.69
CA GLU A 70 -21.42 -2.93 5.87
C GLU A 70 -20.94 -2.77 7.32
N HIS A 71 -20.98 -1.55 7.86
CA HIS A 71 -20.55 -1.25 9.23
C HIS A 71 -21.37 -2.01 10.28
N LEU A 72 -22.69 -1.99 10.14
CA LEU A 72 -23.56 -2.55 11.18
C LEU A 72 -23.60 -4.09 11.22
N LEU A 73 -23.19 -4.77 10.16
CA LEU A 73 -23.10 -6.24 10.17
C LEU A 73 -22.05 -6.77 11.15
N PHE A 74 -21.05 -5.98 11.49
CA PHE A 74 -20.07 -6.33 12.51
C PHE A 74 -20.58 -6.19 13.96
N MET A 75 -21.71 -5.49 14.17
CA MET A 75 -22.20 -5.05 15.49
C MET A 75 -23.14 -6.07 16.15
N GLY A 76 -22.75 -7.35 16.11
CA GLY A 76 -23.45 -8.45 16.77
C GLY A 76 -24.56 -9.09 15.96
N THR A 77 -24.84 -10.33 16.30
CA THR A 77 -25.84 -11.20 15.67
C THR A 77 -26.74 -11.81 16.76
N GLU A 78 -27.84 -12.47 16.39
CA GLU A 78 -28.69 -13.13 17.38
C GLU A 78 -27.94 -14.22 18.15
N LYS A 79 -27.11 -15.01 17.45
CA LYS A 79 -26.30 -16.08 18.05
C LYS A 79 -25.15 -15.55 18.89
N TYR A 80 -24.57 -14.43 18.51
CA TYR A 80 -23.45 -13.76 19.15
C TYR A 80 -23.82 -12.29 19.43
N PRO A 81 -24.57 -12.01 20.50
CA PRO A 81 -25.25 -10.73 20.66
C PRO A 81 -24.37 -9.56 21.10
N SER A 82 -23.16 -9.80 21.61
CA SER A 82 -22.22 -8.73 21.94
C SER A 82 -21.70 -8.05 20.68
N GLU A 83 -21.64 -6.73 20.69
CA GLU A 83 -21.15 -5.94 19.56
C GLU A 83 -19.67 -6.22 19.23
N ASP A 84 -18.87 -6.52 20.25
CA ASP A 84 -17.43 -6.75 20.12
C ASP A 84 -17.06 -8.23 19.92
N GLU A 85 -18.01 -9.16 20.00
CA GLU A 85 -17.78 -10.61 20.04
C GLU A 85 -16.94 -11.12 18.88
N TYR A 86 -17.24 -10.67 17.67
CA TYR A 86 -16.50 -11.10 16.47
C TYR A 86 -15.06 -10.58 16.48
N GLU A 87 -14.87 -9.29 16.75
CA GLU A 87 -13.55 -8.69 16.79
C GLU A 87 -12.69 -9.24 17.92
N GLU A 88 -13.29 -9.43 19.11
CA GLU A 88 -12.57 -10.04 20.23
C GLU A 88 -12.15 -11.47 19.95
N TYR A 89 -13.03 -12.26 19.31
CA TYR A 89 -12.70 -13.63 18.94
C TYR A 89 -11.52 -13.68 17.95
N LEU A 90 -11.54 -12.84 16.92
CA LEU A 90 -10.44 -12.75 15.95
C LEU A 90 -9.15 -12.29 16.61
N ALA A 91 -9.20 -11.21 17.40
CA ALA A 91 -8.03 -10.65 18.04
C ALA A 91 -7.35 -11.62 19.02
N LYS A 92 -8.14 -12.33 19.85
CA LYS A 92 -7.65 -13.37 20.77
C LYS A 92 -6.93 -14.51 20.03
N ASN A 93 -7.36 -14.79 18.79
CA ASN A 93 -6.80 -15.87 17.97
C ASN A 93 -5.85 -15.39 16.87
N GLY A 94 -5.39 -14.12 16.91
CA GLY A 94 -4.43 -13.54 15.95
C GLY A 94 -4.99 -13.38 14.55
N GLY A 95 -6.31 -13.19 14.44
CA GLY A 95 -7.01 -12.91 13.19
C GLY A 95 -7.14 -11.42 12.90
N ASN A 96 -7.48 -11.11 11.66
CA ASN A 96 -7.81 -9.77 11.18
C ASN A 96 -9.06 -9.84 10.32
N ASN A 97 -9.81 -8.76 10.24
CA ASN A 97 -10.95 -8.63 9.36
C ASN A 97 -10.98 -7.25 8.70
N ASN A 98 -11.79 -7.13 7.67
CA ASN A 98 -12.21 -5.88 7.07
C ASN A 98 -13.38 -6.13 6.10
N ALA A 99 -13.94 -5.05 5.55
CA ALA A 99 -14.89 -5.10 4.45
C ALA A 99 -14.69 -3.89 3.53
N PHE A 100 -15.41 -3.86 2.41
CA PHE A 100 -15.55 -2.68 1.56
C PHE A 100 -16.83 -2.76 0.75
N THR A 101 -17.43 -1.58 0.48
CA THR A 101 -18.56 -1.39 -0.40
C THR A 101 -18.15 -0.65 -1.66
N LYS A 102 -18.43 -1.27 -2.82
CA LYS A 102 -18.34 -0.63 -4.15
C LYS A 102 -19.74 -0.28 -4.65
N GLY A 103 -19.81 0.21 -5.89
CA GLY A 103 -21.10 0.53 -6.51
C GLY A 103 -22.02 -0.68 -6.66
N ASP A 104 -21.47 -1.80 -7.11
CA ASP A 104 -22.21 -3.02 -7.46
C ASP A 104 -22.06 -4.17 -6.46
N LYS A 105 -21.19 -4.07 -5.45
CA LYS A 105 -20.90 -5.17 -4.52
C LYS A 105 -20.38 -4.71 -3.16
N THR A 106 -20.60 -5.56 -2.16
CA THR A 106 -20.00 -5.44 -0.82
C THR A 106 -19.27 -6.74 -0.49
N VAL A 107 -18.03 -6.66 0.02
CA VAL A 107 -17.19 -7.83 0.32
C VAL A 107 -16.68 -7.76 1.75
N TYR A 108 -16.95 -8.82 2.52
CA TYR A 108 -16.51 -9.04 3.90
C TYR A 108 -15.43 -10.11 3.91
N TYR A 109 -14.40 -9.97 4.74
CA TYR A 109 -13.32 -10.96 4.78
C TYR A 109 -12.55 -10.95 6.10
N PHE A 110 -11.98 -12.11 6.43
CA PHE A 110 -11.11 -12.27 7.58
C PHE A 110 -10.04 -13.32 7.34
N ASP A 111 -8.98 -13.28 8.14
CA ASP A 111 -8.04 -14.37 8.32
C ASP A 111 -7.87 -14.68 9.82
N ILE A 112 -7.48 -15.92 10.10
CA ILE A 112 -7.30 -16.40 11.47
C ILE A 112 -6.48 -17.69 11.46
N LYS A 113 -5.92 -18.07 12.60
CA LYS A 113 -5.28 -19.37 12.77
C LYS A 113 -6.21 -20.53 12.47
N ASN A 114 -5.65 -21.60 11.88
CA ASN A 114 -6.41 -22.79 11.51
C ASN A 114 -7.24 -23.36 12.67
N SER A 115 -6.69 -23.39 13.90
CA SER A 115 -7.37 -23.95 15.09
C SER A 115 -8.62 -23.18 15.51
N ALA A 116 -8.74 -21.92 15.14
CA ALA A 116 -9.88 -21.06 15.49
C ALA A 116 -10.80 -20.77 14.27
N PHE A 117 -10.51 -21.35 13.12
CA PHE A 117 -11.20 -21.00 11.87
C PHE A 117 -12.68 -21.35 11.88
N GLU A 118 -13.08 -22.55 12.35
CA GLU A 118 -14.49 -22.94 12.42
C GLU A 118 -15.31 -21.98 13.28
N GLY A 119 -14.81 -21.60 14.46
CA GLY A 119 -15.48 -20.66 15.34
C GLY A 119 -15.58 -19.24 14.77
N ALA A 120 -14.59 -18.79 14.02
CA ALA A 120 -14.63 -17.52 13.30
C ALA A 120 -15.61 -17.57 12.13
N LEU A 121 -15.59 -18.66 11.35
CA LEU A 121 -16.48 -18.85 10.21
C LEU A 121 -17.95 -18.95 10.63
N ASP A 122 -18.25 -19.57 11.77
CA ASP A 122 -19.59 -19.59 12.34
C ASP A 122 -20.09 -18.18 12.70
N ARG A 123 -19.28 -17.38 13.38
CA ARG A 123 -19.62 -15.98 13.68
C ARG A 123 -19.82 -15.15 12.42
N PHE A 124 -18.95 -15.34 11.45
CA PHE A 124 -19.00 -14.67 10.16
C PHE A 124 -20.26 -15.02 9.36
N ALA A 125 -20.67 -16.30 9.36
CA ALA A 125 -21.90 -16.75 8.68
C ALA A 125 -23.15 -16.06 9.25
N GLN A 126 -23.16 -15.76 10.56
CA GLN A 126 -24.31 -15.13 11.22
C GLN A 126 -24.59 -13.70 10.73
N PHE A 127 -23.60 -13.00 10.15
CA PHE A 127 -23.81 -11.70 9.51
C PHE A 127 -24.85 -11.79 8.38
N PHE A 128 -24.94 -12.93 7.73
CA PHE A 128 -25.79 -13.16 6.57
C PHE A 128 -27.05 -13.98 6.90
N ILE A 129 -27.14 -14.51 8.13
CA ILE A 129 -28.28 -15.29 8.60
C ILE A 129 -29.18 -14.45 9.48
N CYS A 130 -28.65 -13.87 10.53
CA CYS A 130 -29.43 -13.18 11.57
C CYS A 130 -28.66 -12.02 12.24
N PRO A 131 -28.27 -10.97 11.46
CA PRO A 131 -27.67 -9.79 12.05
C PRO A 131 -28.67 -9.04 12.92
N LYS A 132 -28.19 -8.43 14.00
CA LYS A 132 -29.06 -7.82 15.00
C LYS A 132 -29.41 -6.36 14.69
N PHE A 133 -28.51 -5.62 14.03
CA PHE A 133 -28.66 -4.19 13.74
C PHE A 133 -29.11 -3.40 14.98
N ASN A 134 -28.28 -3.44 16.01
CA ASN A 134 -28.59 -2.87 17.34
C ASN A 134 -28.90 -1.37 17.24
N GLU A 135 -29.97 -0.90 17.85
CA GLU A 135 -30.34 0.53 17.90
C GLU A 135 -29.24 1.38 18.55
N GLY A 136 -28.60 0.87 19.61
CA GLY A 136 -27.49 1.55 20.28
C GLY A 136 -26.28 1.78 19.40
N SER A 137 -26.05 0.95 18.37
CA SER A 137 -24.91 1.08 17.45
C SER A 137 -25.19 2.07 16.31
N VAL A 138 -26.44 2.28 15.93
CA VAL A 138 -26.84 3.11 14.78
C VAL A 138 -26.18 4.48 14.80
N ASN A 139 -26.35 5.23 15.87
CA ASN A 139 -25.82 6.59 15.97
C ASN A 139 -24.29 6.63 16.05
N ARG A 140 -23.66 5.61 16.67
CA ARG A 140 -22.21 5.51 16.74
C ARG A 140 -21.62 5.26 15.35
N GLU A 141 -22.23 4.36 14.59
CA GLU A 141 -21.75 4.03 13.24
C GLU A 141 -22.03 5.15 12.23
N ILE A 142 -23.11 5.91 12.35
CA ILE A 142 -23.31 7.15 11.58
C ILE A 142 -22.16 8.14 11.87
N ASN A 143 -21.76 8.29 13.12
CA ASN A 143 -20.64 9.16 13.47
C ASN A 143 -19.30 8.62 12.95
N ALA A 144 -19.08 7.29 12.95
CA ALA A 144 -17.90 6.65 12.38
C ALA A 144 -17.81 6.92 10.87
N ILE A 145 -18.87 6.70 10.12
CA ILE A 145 -18.97 6.99 8.68
C ILE A 145 -18.74 8.48 8.40
N ASN A 146 -19.33 9.36 9.19
CA ASN A 146 -19.14 10.80 9.03
C ASN A 146 -17.67 11.21 9.29
N SER A 147 -17.00 10.58 10.24
CA SER A 147 -15.56 10.79 10.50
C SER A 147 -14.71 10.27 9.34
N GLU A 148 -15.09 9.13 8.76
CA GLU A 148 -14.44 8.59 7.57
C GLU A 148 -14.61 9.52 6.35
N PHE A 149 -15.84 9.98 6.08
CA PHE A 149 -16.14 10.96 5.05
C PHE A 149 -15.32 12.24 5.24
N SER A 150 -15.27 12.78 6.47
CA SER A 150 -14.51 13.99 6.79
C SER A 150 -13.03 13.83 6.52
N LYS A 151 -12.44 12.70 6.89
CA LYS A 151 -11.05 12.36 6.54
C LYS A 151 -10.83 12.34 5.03
N ASN A 152 -11.79 11.81 4.26
CA ASN A 152 -11.67 11.65 2.82
C ASN A 152 -11.84 12.98 2.04
N LYS A 153 -12.47 14.00 2.63
CA LYS A 153 -12.65 15.34 2.03
C LYS A 153 -11.34 16.01 1.60
N ASN A 154 -10.24 15.72 2.29
CA ASN A 154 -8.92 16.29 2.01
C ASN A 154 -8.04 15.38 1.13
N ILE A 155 -8.63 14.40 0.44
CA ILE A 155 -7.92 13.45 -0.41
C ILE A 155 -8.41 13.59 -1.85
N ASP A 156 -7.55 14.07 -2.75
CA ASP A 156 -7.91 14.40 -4.13
C ASP A 156 -8.56 13.25 -4.91
N ILE A 157 -8.16 11.99 -4.65
CA ILE A 157 -8.76 10.84 -5.34
C ILE A 157 -10.26 10.69 -5.06
N TRP A 158 -10.71 10.90 -3.81
CA TRP A 158 -12.11 10.86 -3.44
C TRP A 158 -12.90 12.03 -4.02
N ARG A 159 -12.27 13.21 -4.04
CA ARG A 159 -12.85 14.44 -4.60
C ARG A 159 -13.09 14.31 -6.10
N LEU A 160 -12.11 13.74 -6.82
CA LEU A 160 -12.20 13.50 -8.27
C LEU A 160 -13.20 12.39 -8.61
N ASP A 161 -13.22 11.32 -7.82
CA ASP A 161 -14.17 10.23 -8.02
C ASP A 161 -15.61 10.73 -7.90
N GLN A 162 -15.92 11.44 -6.82
CA GLN A 162 -17.28 11.98 -6.63
C GLN A 162 -17.64 13.07 -7.65
N LEU A 163 -16.71 13.94 -8.02
CA LEU A 163 -16.95 14.90 -9.11
C LEU A 163 -17.25 14.18 -10.42
N SER A 164 -16.49 13.16 -10.74
CA SER A 164 -16.71 12.37 -11.95
C SER A 164 -18.09 11.68 -11.98
N LYS A 165 -18.56 11.20 -10.82
CA LYS A 165 -19.90 10.63 -10.66
C LYS A 165 -20.98 11.70 -10.80
N SER A 166 -20.85 12.82 -10.14
CA SER A 166 -21.86 13.90 -10.16
C SER A 166 -22.02 14.55 -11.53
N GLU A 167 -21.05 14.38 -12.42
CA GLU A 167 -21.12 14.85 -13.83
C GLU A 167 -21.69 13.82 -14.81
N LEU A 168 -22.08 12.64 -14.33
CA LEU A 168 -22.87 11.67 -15.08
C LEU A 168 -24.36 12.07 -15.09
N ASN A 169 -25.18 11.30 -15.80
CA ASN A 169 -26.63 11.52 -15.82
C ASN A 169 -27.20 11.44 -14.38
N PRO A 170 -27.79 12.52 -13.86
CA PRO A 170 -28.26 12.58 -12.46
C PRO A 170 -29.38 11.57 -12.11
N GLU A 171 -30.11 11.08 -13.12
CA GLU A 171 -31.12 10.03 -12.92
C GLU A 171 -30.51 8.64 -12.83
N SER A 172 -29.23 8.49 -13.17
CA SER A 172 -28.53 7.21 -13.14
C SER A 172 -27.96 6.92 -11.75
N PRO A 173 -28.03 5.67 -11.25
CA PRO A 173 -27.41 5.29 -9.99
C PRO A 173 -25.87 5.50 -9.96
N PHE A 174 -25.24 5.58 -11.11
CA PHE A 174 -23.80 5.84 -11.24
C PHE A 174 -23.39 7.26 -10.84
N SER A 175 -24.34 8.19 -10.76
CA SER A 175 -24.09 9.59 -10.33
C SER A 175 -24.09 9.77 -8.81
N GLN A 176 -24.54 8.76 -8.06
CA GLN A 176 -24.85 8.86 -6.64
C GLN A 176 -23.61 8.92 -5.74
N PHE A 177 -23.76 9.59 -4.60
CA PHE A 177 -22.80 9.61 -3.51
C PHE A 177 -22.87 8.30 -2.71
N SER A 178 -21.75 7.63 -2.56
CA SER A 178 -21.69 6.25 -2.06
C SER A 178 -21.22 6.11 -0.62
N THR A 179 -20.45 7.06 -0.10
CA THR A 179 -19.84 6.94 1.23
C THR A 179 -20.88 7.07 2.35
N GLY A 180 -21.87 7.92 2.17
CA GLY A 180 -22.75 8.36 3.26
C GLY A 180 -22.07 9.37 4.19
N ASN A 181 -22.85 10.12 4.92
CA ASN A 181 -22.41 11.04 5.95
C ASN A 181 -23.56 11.28 6.94
N LYS A 182 -23.33 12.12 7.94
CA LYS A 182 -24.36 12.44 8.93
C LYS A 182 -25.61 13.07 8.30
N GLU A 183 -25.47 13.85 7.23
CA GLU A 183 -26.60 14.50 6.55
C GLU A 183 -27.48 13.46 5.82
N THR A 184 -26.86 12.49 5.12
CA THR A 184 -27.57 11.50 4.33
C THR A 184 -28.10 10.31 5.12
N LEU A 185 -27.59 10.07 6.35
CA LEU A 185 -27.93 8.90 7.17
C LEU A 185 -28.69 9.23 8.47
N SER A 186 -28.85 10.51 8.85
CA SER A 186 -29.56 10.89 10.10
C SER A 186 -31.09 10.96 9.93
N HIS A 187 -31.69 9.88 9.47
CA HIS A 187 -33.14 9.71 9.42
C HIS A 187 -33.62 8.95 10.67
N ASN A 188 -34.75 9.37 11.25
CA ASN A 188 -35.29 8.72 12.46
C ASN A 188 -35.61 7.23 12.24
N ASP A 189 -35.95 6.85 10.99
CA ASP A 189 -36.29 5.51 10.55
C ASP A 189 -35.15 4.79 9.82
N ILE A 190 -33.91 5.28 9.93
CA ILE A 190 -32.77 4.74 9.16
C ILE A 190 -32.55 3.25 9.40
N ARG A 191 -32.76 2.78 10.65
CA ARG A 191 -32.65 1.36 10.97
C ARG A 191 -33.72 0.53 10.26
N GLU A 192 -34.95 1.03 10.18
CA GLU A 192 -36.06 0.34 9.49
C GLU A 192 -35.78 0.28 7.98
N ARG A 193 -35.29 1.38 7.40
CA ARG A 193 -34.86 1.43 5.99
C ARG A 193 -33.74 0.43 5.71
N LEU A 194 -32.76 0.34 6.60
CA LEU A 194 -31.68 -0.65 6.51
C LEU A 194 -32.21 -2.08 6.56
N LEU A 195 -33.06 -2.40 7.53
CA LEU A 195 -33.69 -3.72 7.64
C LEU A 195 -34.50 -4.07 6.38
N LYS A 196 -35.22 -3.11 5.83
CA LYS A 196 -35.97 -3.29 4.58
C LYS A 196 -35.02 -3.57 3.41
N MET A 197 -33.94 -2.82 3.27
CA MET A 197 -32.93 -3.02 2.23
C MET A 197 -32.25 -4.39 2.38
N TYR A 198 -31.78 -4.73 3.58
CA TYR A 198 -31.13 -6.00 3.88
C TYR A 198 -32.06 -7.18 3.57
N ASN A 199 -33.30 -7.15 4.10
CA ASN A 199 -34.28 -8.22 3.88
C ASN A 199 -34.71 -8.36 2.42
N LYS A 200 -34.63 -7.31 1.63
CA LYS A 200 -34.96 -7.32 0.20
C LYS A 200 -33.80 -7.80 -0.66
N LEU A 201 -32.56 -7.36 -0.36
CA LEU A 201 -31.44 -7.47 -1.29
C LEU A 201 -30.41 -8.52 -0.90
N TYR A 202 -30.26 -8.84 0.41
CA TYR A 202 -29.28 -9.85 0.84
C TYR A 202 -29.91 -11.25 0.70
N THR A 203 -29.56 -11.93 -0.39
CA THR A 203 -30.03 -13.27 -0.72
C THR A 203 -28.86 -14.15 -1.13
N SER A 204 -28.88 -15.41 -0.72
CA SER A 204 -27.80 -16.38 -0.98
C SER A 204 -27.44 -16.56 -2.45
N GLU A 205 -28.39 -16.37 -3.36
CA GLU A 205 -28.22 -16.60 -4.81
C GLU A 205 -27.24 -15.61 -5.47
N ILE A 206 -27.04 -14.42 -4.86
CA ILE A 206 -26.09 -13.41 -5.34
C ILE A 206 -24.83 -13.33 -4.48
N MET A 207 -24.67 -14.28 -3.57
CA MET A 207 -23.52 -14.35 -2.69
C MET A 207 -22.47 -15.34 -3.20
N THR A 208 -21.21 -14.94 -3.06
CA THR A 208 -20.06 -15.80 -3.35
C THR A 208 -19.19 -15.89 -2.10
N LEU A 209 -18.80 -17.11 -1.74
CA LEU A 209 -17.91 -17.40 -0.62
C LEU A 209 -16.59 -17.93 -1.18
N CYS A 210 -15.47 -17.51 -0.64
CA CYS A 210 -14.17 -18.10 -0.92
C CYS A 210 -13.47 -18.46 0.39
N ILE A 211 -13.12 -19.73 0.56
CA ILE A 211 -12.39 -20.23 1.72
C ILE A 211 -11.00 -20.73 1.29
N TYR A 212 -9.99 -20.38 2.07
CA TYR A 212 -8.63 -20.90 1.96
C TYR A 212 -8.21 -21.44 3.32
N SER A 213 -7.96 -22.74 3.42
CA SER A 213 -7.67 -23.40 4.70
C SER A 213 -6.77 -24.62 4.51
N ASN A 214 -6.17 -25.10 5.59
CA ASN A 214 -5.46 -26.38 5.62
C ASN A 214 -6.37 -27.59 5.74
N MET A 215 -7.68 -27.38 5.94
CA MET A 215 -8.68 -28.47 5.98
C MET A 215 -8.82 -29.12 4.60
N GLY A 216 -9.01 -30.43 4.57
CA GLY A 216 -9.35 -31.15 3.33
C GLY A 216 -10.68 -30.66 2.74
N LEU A 217 -10.84 -30.82 1.42
CA LEU A 217 -12.01 -30.30 0.69
C LEU A 217 -13.32 -30.84 1.23
N ASP A 218 -13.43 -32.14 1.55
CA ASP A 218 -14.67 -32.75 2.08
C ASP A 218 -15.07 -32.13 3.43
N THR A 219 -14.08 -31.85 4.29
CA THR A 219 -14.33 -31.18 5.57
C THR A 219 -14.82 -29.75 5.33
N GLN A 220 -14.23 -29.01 4.38
CA GLN A 220 -14.69 -27.67 4.02
C GLN A 220 -16.11 -27.69 3.44
N ILE A 221 -16.43 -28.63 2.57
CA ILE A 221 -17.79 -28.80 2.00
C ILE A 221 -18.82 -28.99 3.12
N ASN A 222 -18.56 -29.94 4.03
CA ASN A 222 -19.48 -30.22 5.14
C ASN A 222 -19.63 -29.00 6.07
N LEU A 223 -18.54 -28.29 6.33
CA LEU A 223 -18.53 -27.10 7.18
C LEU A 223 -19.35 -25.96 6.55
N VAL A 224 -19.18 -25.72 5.26
CA VAL A 224 -19.93 -24.66 4.54
C VAL A 224 -21.42 -25.03 4.45
N GLU A 225 -21.76 -26.27 4.16
CA GLU A 225 -23.15 -26.73 4.16
C GLU A 225 -23.78 -26.57 5.55
N LYS A 226 -23.06 -26.91 6.62
CA LYS A 226 -23.52 -26.74 8.01
C LYS A 226 -23.79 -25.28 8.36
N LEU A 227 -22.85 -24.37 8.04
CA LEU A 227 -22.88 -23.00 8.52
C LEU A 227 -23.63 -22.00 7.62
N PHE A 228 -23.73 -22.27 6.30
CA PHE A 228 -24.32 -21.32 5.35
C PHE A 228 -25.65 -21.78 4.74
N LYS A 229 -26.15 -22.98 5.07
CA LYS A 229 -27.44 -23.46 4.56
C LYS A 229 -28.62 -22.56 4.92
N ASP A 230 -28.55 -21.90 6.08
CA ASP A 230 -29.61 -21.07 6.63
C ASP A 230 -29.49 -19.60 6.16
N VAL A 231 -28.49 -19.25 5.32
CA VAL A 231 -28.46 -17.94 4.65
C VAL A 231 -29.70 -17.82 3.77
N PRO A 232 -30.53 -16.77 3.96
CA PRO A 232 -31.82 -16.69 3.32
C PRO A 232 -31.74 -16.65 1.79
N LYS A 233 -32.50 -17.53 1.14
CA LYS A 233 -32.89 -17.39 -0.25
C LYS A 233 -34.20 -16.63 -0.30
N ARG A 234 -34.20 -15.43 -0.88
CA ARG A 234 -35.37 -14.55 -0.89
C ARG A 234 -36.31 -14.92 -2.03
N GLU A 235 -37.57 -15.21 -1.71
CA GLU A 235 -38.57 -15.44 -2.72
C GLU A 235 -38.80 -14.19 -3.57
N ASN A 236 -38.99 -14.39 -4.88
CA ASN A 236 -39.19 -13.31 -5.86
C ASN A 236 -38.08 -12.27 -5.93
N PHE A 237 -36.85 -12.62 -5.53
CA PHE A 237 -35.72 -11.73 -5.69
C PHE A 237 -35.48 -11.40 -7.16
N GLN A 238 -35.27 -10.14 -7.45
CA GLN A 238 -34.84 -9.66 -8.76
C GLN A 238 -33.56 -8.86 -8.59
N MET A 239 -32.52 -9.29 -9.29
CA MET A 239 -31.25 -8.55 -9.32
C MET A 239 -31.50 -7.11 -9.78
N PRO A 240 -31.06 -6.10 -9.05
CA PRO A 240 -31.15 -4.71 -9.49
C PRO A 240 -30.48 -4.54 -10.85
N LYS A 241 -31.20 -3.86 -11.76
CA LYS A 241 -30.69 -3.50 -13.09
C LYS A 241 -30.30 -2.04 -13.09
N TYR A 242 -29.02 -1.78 -13.37
CA TYR A 242 -28.46 -0.43 -13.35
C TYR A 242 -28.41 0.22 -14.73
N ASP A 243 -28.82 -0.48 -15.78
CA ASP A 243 -28.83 -0.06 -17.19
C ASP A 243 -30.15 0.57 -17.66
N LYS A 244 -31.15 0.73 -16.75
CA LYS A 244 -32.45 1.34 -17.07
C LYS A 244 -32.34 2.78 -17.53
N VAL A 245 -31.38 3.50 -16.98
CA VAL A 245 -31.06 4.88 -17.33
C VAL A 245 -29.63 4.91 -17.85
N LYS A 246 -29.43 5.54 -19.01
CA LYS A 246 -28.07 5.69 -19.55
C LYS A 246 -27.19 6.43 -18.55
N PRO A 247 -26.01 5.91 -18.21
CA PRO A 247 -25.13 6.52 -17.22
C PRO A 247 -24.55 7.86 -17.66
N TYR A 248 -24.46 8.09 -18.97
CA TYR A 248 -23.95 9.33 -19.56
C TYR A 248 -24.77 9.74 -20.78
N ASP A 249 -24.89 11.02 -20.99
CA ASP A 249 -25.61 11.69 -22.08
C ASP A 249 -24.69 12.72 -22.77
N GLU A 250 -25.24 13.53 -23.66
CA GLU A 250 -24.51 14.59 -24.37
C GLU A 250 -23.91 15.65 -23.43
N ASN A 251 -24.51 15.86 -22.24
CA ASN A 251 -24.00 16.79 -21.23
C ASN A 251 -22.82 16.19 -20.45
N SER A 252 -22.79 14.88 -20.34
CA SER A 252 -21.73 14.13 -19.63
C SER A 252 -20.46 13.96 -20.47
N LEU A 253 -20.51 14.10 -21.80
CA LEU A 253 -19.45 13.83 -22.74
C LEU A 253 -18.89 15.10 -23.38
N ASN A 254 -17.69 15.01 -23.95
CA ASN A 254 -17.01 16.06 -24.68
C ASN A 254 -16.86 17.35 -23.86
N ASN A 255 -16.39 17.22 -22.62
CA ASN A 255 -16.22 18.32 -21.68
C ASN A 255 -14.74 18.51 -21.28
N PHE A 256 -14.40 19.77 -21.01
CA PHE A 256 -13.15 20.18 -20.42
C PHE A 256 -13.42 20.75 -19.01
N TYR A 257 -12.75 20.17 -18.01
CA TYR A 257 -12.88 20.56 -16.62
C TYR A 257 -11.59 21.18 -16.13
N LYS A 258 -11.66 22.35 -15.46
CA LYS A 258 -10.58 22.83 -14.60
C LYS A 258 -10.95 22.54 -13.15
N ILE A 259 -10.02 22.01 -12.36
CA ILE A 259 -10.32 21.51 -11.02
C ILE A 259 -9.24 22.01 -10.05
N ILE A 260 -9.65 22.44 -8.85
CA ILE A 260 -8.74 22.85 -7.78
C ILE A 260 -8.44 21.66 -6.87
N PRO A 261 -7.21 21.11 -6.92
CA PRO A 261 -6.81 20.03 -6.04
C PRO A 261 -6.43 20.54 -4.64
N VAL A 262 -6.44 19.64 -3.65
CA VAL A 262 -5.90 19.90 -2.31
C VAL A 262 -4.38 20.00 -2.35
N LYS A 263 -3.71 19.10 -3.07
CA LYS A 263 -2.26 19.12 -3.22
C LYS A 263 -1.79 20.14 -4.24
N ASN A 264 -0.53 20.58 -4.09
CA ASN A 264 0.14 21.37 -5.12
C ASN A 264 0.61 20.44 -6.22
N GLU A 265 -0.24 20.20 -7.21
CA GLU A 265 0.07 19.34 -8.34
C GLU A 265 -0.62 19.85 -9.59
N GLU A 266 0.03 19.69 -10.72
CA GLU A 266 -0.53 19.92 -12.04
C GLU A 266 -0.72 18.56 -12.71
N LYS A 267 -1.97 18.23 -13.00
CA LYS A 267 -2.35 16.97 -13.65
C LYS A 267 -3.33 17.20 -14.77
N ILE A 268 -3.27 16.33 -15.76
CA ILE A 268 -4.31 16.21 -16.76
C ILE A 268 -4.79 14.77 -16.80
N ILE A 269 -6.10 14.59 -16.87
CA ILE A 269 -6.76 13.29 -16.91
C ILE A 269 -7.62 13.28 -18.18
N PHE A 270 -7.41 12.28 -19.00
CA PHE A 270 -8.25 11.99 -20.16
C PHE A 270 -9.13 10.81 -19.81
N ARG A 271 -10.44 10.93 -19.97
CA ARG A 271 -11.41 9.86 -19.70
C ARG A 271 -12.27 9.62 -20.91
N TRP A 272 -12.23 8.38 -21.43
CA TRP A 272 -13.15 7.90 -22.45
C TRP A 272 -14.15 6.93 -21.85
N PHE A 273 -15.35 6.89 -22.44
CA PHE A 273 -16.43 6.00 -22.05
C PHE A 273 -16.64 4.91 -23.11
N PHE A 274 -16.78 3.68 -22.70
CA PHE A 274 -16.92 2.53 -23.58
C PHE A 274 -18.11 1.67 -23.18
N PRO A 275 -18.76 0.94 -24.12
CA PRO A 275 -19.66 -0.11 -23.76
C PRO A 275 -18.90 -1.20 -22.98
N PHE A 276 -19.58 -1.87 -22.07
CA PHE A 276 -18.98 -3.01 -21.36
C PHE A 276 -18.63 -4.11 -22.37
N CYS A 277 -17.48 -4.73 -22.18
CA CYS A 277 -17.01 -5.82 -23.04
C CYS A 277 -17.38 -7.19 -22.43
N GLU A 278 -18.43 -7.85 -22.94
CA GLU A 278 -18.81 -9.20 -22.49
C GLU A 278 -17.72 -10.25 -22.77
N ASN A 279 -16.94 -10.07 -23.85
CA ASN A 279 -15.83 -10.95 -24.19
C ASN A 279 -14.58 -10.64 -23.37
N TYR A 280 -14.58 -11.05 -22.10
CA TYR A 280 -13.43 -10.86 -21.21
C TYR A 280 -12.19 -11.69 -21.60
N ASN A 281 -12.25 -12.56 -22.59
CA ASN A 281 -11.08 -13.29 -23.09
C ASN A 281 -10.19 -12.46 -24.01
N ALA A 282 -10.78 -11.48 -24.72
CA ALA A 282 -10.06 -10.57 -25.61
C ALA A 282 -9.55 -9.31 -24.90
N LYS A 283 -10.25 -8.83 -23.85
CA LYS A 283 -9.88 -7.67 -23.00
C LYS A 283 -9.34 -6.46 -23.78
N PRO A 284 -10.10 -5.86 -24.69
CA PRO A 284 -9.59 -4.79 -25.55
C PRO A 284 -9.05 -3.59 -24.75
N LEU A 285 -9.75 -3.14 -23.72
CA LEU A 285 -9.28 -2.00 -22.93
C LEU A 285 -8.00 -2.30 -22.15
N ASN A 286 -7.81 -3.53 -21.65
CA ASN A 286 -6.57 -3.91 -20.99
C ASN A 286 -5.37 -3.98 -21.95
N PHE A 287 -5.60 -4.31 -23.22
CA PHE A 287 -4.59 -4.23 -24.26
C PHE A 287 -4.15 -2.77 -24.48
N PHE A 288 -5.12 -1.84 -24.61
CA PHE A 288 -4.80 -0.42 -24.74
C PHE A 288 -4.23 0.20 -23.47
N THR A 289 -4.58 -0.32 -22.28
CA THR A 289 -3.90 0.06 -21.03
C THR A 289 -2.41 -0.24 -21.10
N ALA A 290 -2.02 -1.42 -21.58
CA ALA A 290 -0.62 -1.77 -21.75
C ALA A 290 0.06 -0.89 -22.83
N LEU A 291 -0.60 -0.67 -23.98
CA LEU A 291 -0.04 0.09 -25.10
C LEU A 291 0.13 1.58 -24.79
N PHE A 292 -0.93 2.25 -24.33
CA PHE A 292 -0.91 3.70 -24.10
C PHE A 292 -0.19 4.10 -22.81
N GLY A 293 -0.08 3.17 -21.86
CA GLY A 293 0.71 3.32 -20.65
C GLY A 293 2.19 2.97 -20.81
N HIS A 294 2.59 2.44 -21.97
CA HIS A 294 3.95 1.98 -22.18
C HIS A 294 4.96 3.15 -22.17
N GLU A 295 6.09 2.98 -21.46
CA GLU A 295 7.09 4.03 -21.27
C GLU A 295 8.38 3.80 -22.11
N GLY A 296 8.42 2.73 -22.86
CA GLY A 296 9.57 2.39 -23.72
C GLY A 296 9.65 3.24 -25.00
N PRO A 297 10.64 2.97 -25.87
CA PRO A 297 10.81 3.69 -27.14
C PRO A 297 9.54 3.68 -27.99
N ASN A 298 9.42 4.68 -28.85
CA ASN A 298 8.33 4.88 -29.83
C ASN A 298 6.97 5.25 -29.21
N THR A 299 6.90 5.50 -27.89
CA THR A 299 5.66 5.80 -27.21
C THR A 299 5.51 7.26 -26.87
N ILE A 300 4.26 7.67 -26.61
CA ILE A 300 3.94 9.03 -26.16
C ILE A 300 4.63 9.38 -24.85
N THR A 301 4.75 8.43 -23.92
CA THR A 301 5.39 8.65 -22.62
C THR A 301 6.87 8.98 -22.79
N ALA A 302 7.59 8.23 -23.63
CA ALA A 302 8.99 8.50 -23.93
C ALA A 302 9.18 9.90 -24.54
N TYR A 303 8.33 10.29 -25.50
CA TYR A 303 8.33 11.62 -26.10
C TYR A 303 8.13 12.72 -25.07
N LEU A 304 7.04 12.66 -24.29
CA LEU A 304 6.69 13.71 -23.33
C LEU A 304 7.71 13.84 -22.20
N LYS A 305 8.33 12.73 -21.77
CA LYS A 305 9.40 12.76 -20.76
C LYS A 305 10.69 13.36 -21.31
N ARG A 306 11.10 13.01 -22.52
CA ARG A 306 12.30 13.57 -23.17
C ARG A 306 12.17 15.07 -23.46
N GLU A 307 10.96 15.55 -23.74
CA GLU A 307 10.66 16.99 -23.88
C GLU A 307 10.46 17.71 -22.54
N ASN A 308 10.63 17.02 -21.42
CA ASN A 308 10.46 17.56 -20.06
C ASN A 308 9.05 18.11 -19.77
N LEU A 309 8.02 17.59 -20.43
CA LEU A 309 6.63 18.04 -20.27
C LEU A 309 5.91 17.31 -19.14
N ILE A 310 6.32 16.07 -18.82
CA ILE A 310 5.67 15.25 -17.82
C ILE A 310 6.68 14.58 -16.88
N THR A 311 6.21 14.24 -15.69
CA THR A 311 6.95 13.39 -14.76
C THR A 311 6.39 11.98 -14.69
N TYR A 312 5.12 11.79 -15.05
CA TYR A 312 4.42 10.50 -15.00
C TYR A 312 3.28 10.44 -16.01
N LEU A 313 3.11 9.30 -16.63
CA LEU A 313 1.91 8.90 -17.36
C LEU A 313 1.50 7.51 -16.89
N GLY A 314 0.22 7.31 -16.63
CA GLY A 314 -0.36 6.02 -16.30
C GLY A 314 -1.73 5.87 -16.92
N THR A 315 -2.16 4.64 -17.07
CA THR A 315 -3.45 4.29 -17.66
C THR A 315 -4.22 3.37 -16.73
N SER A 316 -5.53 3.45 -16.77
CA SER A 316 -6.41 2.50 -16.09
C SER A 316 -7.70 2.28 -16.86
N THR A 317 -8.35 1.16 -16.61
CA THR A 317 -9.72 0.89 -17.06
C THR A 317 -10.53 0.35 -15.91
N GLU A 318 -11.80 0.73 -15.85
CA GLU A 318 -12.74 0.28 -14.83
C GLU A 318 -14.08 -0.09 -15.48
N ASP A 319 -14.59 -1.26 -15.08
CA ASP A 319 -15.90 -1.75 -15.47
C ASP A 319 -16.93 -1.35 -14.40
N HIS A 320 -18.03 -0.72 -14.82
CA HIS A 320 -19.08 -0.23 -13.95
C HIS A 320 -20.31 -1.13 -14.06
N ALA A 321 -20.46 -2.08 -13.12
CA ALA A 321 -21.58 -3.00 -12.96
C ALA A 321 -22.02 -3.72 -14.26
N ASN A 322 -21.07 -4.03 -15.16
CA ASN A 322 -21.31 -4.64 -16.48
C ASN A 322 -22.21 -3.80 -17.41
N VAL A 323 -22.33 -2.49 -17.17
CA VAL A 323 -23.12 -1.55 -17.98
C VAL A 323 -22.22 -0.79 -18.95
N PHE A 324 -21.15 -0.22 -18.45
CA PHE A 324 -20.15 0.50 -19.26
C PHE A 324 -18.77 0.38 -18.64
N SER A 325 -17.76 0.78 -19.38
CA SER A 325 -16.38 0.87 -18.92
C SER A 325 -15.83 2.26 -19.14
N THR A 326 -14.88 2.66 -18.30
CA THR A 326 -14.08 3.87 -18.51
C THR A 326 -12.63 3.50 -18.79
N PHE A 327 -11.98 4.34 -19.59
CA PHE A 327 -10.54 4.27 -19.85
C PHE A 327 -9.92 5.63 -19.52
N ASP A 328 -8.98 5.64 -18.59
CA ASP A 328 -8.33 6.86 -18.15
C ASP A 328 -6.84 6.87 -18.50
N ILE A 329 -6.36 8.04 -18.92
CA ILE A 329 -4.93 8.36 -18.98
C ILE A 329 -4.65 9.49 -17.99
N TYR A 330 -3.79 9.25 -17.03
CA TYR A 330 -3.36 10.21 -16.01
C TYR A 330 -1.96 10.71 -16.33
N ILE A 331 -1.81 12.03 -16.46
CA ILE A 331 -0.52 12.65 -16.75
C ILE A 331 -0.21 13.65 -15.62
N THR A 332 0.93 13.49 -14.94
CA THR A 332 1.46 14.51 -14.06
C THR A 332 2.37 15.43 -14.85
N LEU A 333 1.97 16.67 -14.96
CA LEU A 333 2.68 17.69 -15.74
C LEU A 333 3.83 18.27 -14.93
N THR A 334 4.89 18.66 -15.64
CA THR A 334 5.87 19.59 -15.12
C THR A 334 5.34 21.02 -15.25
N LYS A 335 6.05 22.01 -14.71
CA LYS A 335 5.67 23.41 -14.94
C LYS A 335 5.65 23.74 -16.43
N LYS A 336 6.68 23.32 -17.18
CA LYS A 336 6.73 23.45 -18.63
C LYS A 336 5.55 22.78 -19.33
N GLY A 337 5.21 21.56 -18.88
CA GLY A 337 4.05 20.83 -19.41
C GLY A 337 2.72 21.49 -19.10
N PHE A 338 2.58 22.06 -17.89
CA PHE A 338 1.38 22.80 -17.52
C PHE A 338 1.22 24.09 -18.33
N ASP A 339 2.29 24.85 -18.51
CA ASP A 339 2.26 26.08 -19.34
C ASP A 339 1.97 25.75 -20.83
N ASN A 340 2.26 24.52 -21.28
CA ASN A 340 2.03 24.01 -22.63
C ASN A 340 1.03 22.84 -22.65
N TYR A 341 0.05 22.80 -21.75
CA TYR A 341 -0.85 21.64 -21.63
C TYR A 341 -1.63 21.31 -22.91
N ARG A 342 -1.96 22.30 -23.73
CA ARG A 342 -2.61 22.08 -25.02
C ARG A 342 -1.74 21.27 -25.99
N GLU A 343 -0.42 21.49 -25.97
CA GLU A 343 0.52 20.70 -26.78
C GLU A 343 0.62 19.26 -26.27
N VAL A 344 0.57 19.06 -24.94
CA VAL A 344 0.51 17.72 -24.34
C VAL A 344 -0.75 16.99 -24.80
N ILE A 345 -1.91 17.67 -24.81
CA ILE A 345 -3.18 17.12 -25.30
C ILE A 345 -3.06 16.72 -26.77
N LYS A 346 -2.59 17.62 -27.62
CA LYS A 346 -2.44 17.36 -29.07
C LYS A 346 -1.46 16.22 -29.33
N ALA A 347 -0.33 16.17 -28.62
CA ALA A 347 0.66 15.10 -28.78
C ALA A 347 0.07 13.72 -28.45
N LEU A 348 -0.65 13.59 -27.34
CA LEU A 348 -1.30 12.32 -26.96
C LEU A 348 -2.32 11.89 -28.01
N LEU A 349 -3.20 12.80 -28.44
CA LEU A 349 -4.23 12.49 -29.42
C LEU A 349 -3.63 12.22 -30.82
N LYS A 350 -2.52 12.87 -31.17
CA LYS A 350 -1.76 12.56 -32.38
C LYS A 350 -1.16 11.14 -32.34
N TYR A 351 -0.58 10.75 -31.19
CA TYR A 351 -0.09 9.38 -30.98
C TYR A 351 -1.22 8.35 -31.18
N ILE A 352 -2.38 8.57 -30.55
CA ILE A 352 -3.56 7.70 -30.73
C ILE A 352 -3.99 7.66 -32.20
N SER A 353 -4.02 8.82 -32.90
CA SER A 353 -4.35 8.90 -34.32
C SER A 353 -3.37 8.09 -35.20
N VAL A 354 -2.07 8.17 -34.89
CA VAL A 354 -1.03 7.37 -35.60
C VAL A 354 -1.27 5.86 -35.35
N ILE A 355 -1.55 5.45 -34.12
CA ILE A 355 -1.86 4.04 -33.84
C ILE A 355 -3.14 3.58 -34.55
N LYS A 356 -4.17 4.44 -34.63
CA LYS A 356 -5.41 4.16 -35.41
C LYS A 356 -5.18 3.92 -36.88
N SER A 357 -4.22 4.62 -37.48
CA SER A 357 -3.88 4.48 -38.89
C SER A 357 -3.15 3.17 -39.20
N LYS A 358 -2.67 2.46 -38.18
CA LYS A 358 -1.93 1.21 -38.34
C LYS A 358 -2.85 0.01 -38.11
N LYS A 359 -2.43 -1.13 -38.59
CA LYS A 359 -3.03 -2.42 -38.26
C LYS A 359 -2.72 -2.74 -36.78
N ILE A 360 -3.65 -3.43 -36.11
CA ILE A 360 -3.36 -3.95 -34.77
C ILE A 360 -2.14 -4.87 -34.82
N ASN A 361 -1.15 -4.57 -34.01
CA ASN A 361 0.12 -5.29 -34.01
C ASN A 361 -0.01 -6.62 -33.22
N GLU A 362 -0.16 -7.72 -33.98
CA GLU A 362 -0.32 -9.06 -33.42
C GLU A 362 0.93 -9.52 -32.63
N ARG A 363 2.15 -9.10 -33.07
CA ARG A 363 3.38 -9.37 -32.32
C ARG A 363 3.28 -8.81 -30.89
N TYR A 364 2.88 -7.54 -30.76
CA TYR A 364 2.76 -6.87 -29.46
C TYR A 364 1.67 -7.52 -28.59
N PHE A 365 0.53 -7.89 -29.19
CA PHE A 365 -0.51 -8.63 -28.47
C PHE A 365 0.00 -9.98 -27.93
N ASN A 366 0.72 -10.73 -28.77
CA ASN A 366 1.26 -12.04 -28.39
C ASN A 366 2.36 -11.92 -27.31
N GLU A 367 3.17 -10.87 -27.36
CA GLU A 367 4.15 -10.56 -26.32
C GLU A 367 3.46 -10.30 -24.98
N GLU A 368 2.46 -9.42 -24.94
CA GLU A 368 1.65 -9.18 -23.74
C GLU A 368 0.96 -10.43 -23.21
N LYS A 369 0.34 -11.22 -24.10
CA LYS A 369 -0.29 -12.49 -23.77
C LYS A 369 0.69 -13.45 -23.11
N ASN A 370 1.87 -13.63 -23.71
CA ASN A 370 2.90 -14.52 -23.21
C ASN A 370 3.44 -14.07 -21.86
N MET A 371 3.70 -12.77 -21.69
CA MET A 371 4.18 -12.24 -20.40
C MET A 371 3.14 -12.38 -19.30
N ARG A 372 1.86 -12.17 -19.60
CA ARG A 372 0.77 -12.42 -18.63
C ARG A 372 0.68 -13.88 -18.23
N GLN A 373 0.84 -14.79 -19.19
CA GLN A 373 0.88 -16.24 -18.93
C GLN A 373 2.05 -16.60 -18.01
N ILE A 374 3.26 -16.11 -18.30
CA ILE A 374 4.47 -16.34 -17.47
C ILE A 374 4.29 -15.75 -16.07
N LYS A 375 3.80 -14.51 -15.97
CA LYS A 375 3.49 -13.86 -14.68
C LYS A 375 2.48 -14.67 -13.86
N PHE A 376 1.48 -15.25 -14.50
CA PHE A 376 0.46 -16.09 -13.87
C PHE A 376 1.03 -17.45 -13.44
N ASP A 377 1.74 -18.14 -14.31
CA ASP A 377 2.27 -19.48 -14.07
C ASP A 377 3.30 -19.53 -12.94
N PHE A 378 4.09 -18.48 -12.78
CA PHE A 378 5.14 -18.39 -11.77
C PHE A 378 4.87 -17.28 -10.74
N ARG A 379 3.60 -17.06 -10.40
CA ARG A 379 3.24 -16.06 -9.39
C ARG A 379 3.72 -16.45 -8.00
N ASN A 380 4.08 -15.48 -7.20
CA ASN A 380 4.36 -15.70 -5.79
C ASN A 380 3.06 -16.06 -5.04
N LYS A 381 3.15 -16.97 -4.08
CA LYS A 381 2.05 -17.25 -3.15
C LYS A 381 1.63 -15.97 -2.43
N LYS A 382 0.34 -15.69 -2.41
CA LYS A 382 -0.26 -14.55 -1.72
C LYS A 382 -0.70 -14.95 -0.31
N LYS A 383 -0.90 -13.95 0.55
CA LYS A 383 -1.56 -14.18 1.83
C LYS A 383 -2.96 -14.74 1.61
N PRO A 384 -3.43 -15.69 2.44
CA PRO A 384 -4.77 -16.27 2.30
C PRO A 384 -5.88 -15.21 2.19
N ILE A 385 -5.85 -14.17 3.00
CA ILE A 385 -6.84 -13.08 2.99
C ILE A 385 -6.89 -12.31 1.66
N ASP A 386 -5.72 -12.01 1.05
CA ASP A 386 -5.68 -11.34 -0.25
C ASP A 386 -6.12 -12.26 -1.39
N PHE A 387 -5.88 -13.57 -1.23
CA PHE A 387 -6.28 -14.59 -2.20
C PHE A 387 -7.79 -14.81 -2.18
N THR A 388 -8.39 -14.98 -0.98
CA THR A 388 -9.83 -15.20 -0.84
C THR A 388 -10.63 -13.99 -1.28
N LYS A 389 -10.23 -12.77 -0.86
CA LYS A 389 -10.87 -11.52 -1.25
C LYS A 389 -10.94 -11.36 -2.78
N LYS A 390 -9.80 -11.52 -3.46
CA LYS A 390 -9.73 -11.40 -4.92
C LYS A 390 -10.60 -12.43 -5.63
N ASN A 391 -10.54 -13.69 -5.21
CA ASN A 391 -11.22 -14.77 -5.90
C ASN A 391 -12.70 -14.85 -5.54
N CYS A 392 -13.12 -14.30 -4.41
CA CYS A 392 -14.50 -14.05 -4.10
C CYS A 392 -15.14 -13.07 -5.11
N GLU A 393 -14.46 -11.94 -5.41
CA GLU A 393 -14.90 -11.01 -6.47
C GLU A 393 -14.86 -11.67 -7.86
N ASN A 394 -13.82 -12.44 -8.18
CA ASN A 394 -13.71 -13.11 -9.47
C ASN A 394 -14.84 -14.11 -9.71
N LEU A 395 -15.28 -14.83 -8.67
CA LEU A 395 -16.37 -15.80 -8.77
C LEU A 395 -17.72 -15.15 -9.10
N MET A 396 -17.88 -13.85 -8.87
CA MET A 396 -19.05 -13.07 -9.31
C MET A 396 -19.01 -12.75 -10.81
N LEU A 397 -17.78 -12.58 -11.38
CA LEU A 397 -17.58 -11.97 -12.68
C LEU A 397 -17.25 -12.96 -13.81
N TYR A 398 -16.61 -14.09 -13.46
CA TYR A 398 -16.09 -15.03 -14.44
C TYR A 398 -16.74 -16.39 -14.30
N LYS A 399 -16.61 -17.20 -15.36
CA LYS A 399 -17.04 -18.60 -15.30
C LYS A 399 -16.31 -19.33 -14.16
N PRO A 400 -16.97 -20.25 -13.46
CA PRO A 400 -16.36 -20.99 -12.34
C PRO A 400 -15.00 -21.61 -12.68
N GLU A 401 -14.85 -22.19 -13.87
CA GLU A 401 -13.62 -22.83 -14.35
C GLU A 401 -12.47 -21.83 -14.52
N GLU A 402 -12.80 -20.57 -14.78
CA GLU A 402 -11.87 -19.47 -15.09
C GLU A 402 -11.69 -18.48 -13.93
N VAL A 403 -12.14 -18.85 -12.72
CA VAL A 403 -12.11 -17.95 -11.54
C VAL A 403 -10.72 -17.36 -11.26
N PHE A 404 -9.64 -18.09 -11.54
CA PHE A 404 -8.28 -17.61 -11.36
C PHE A 404 -7.69 -16.93 -12.61
N THR A 405 -8.15 -17.32 -13.79
CA THR A 405 -7.58 -16.91 -15.08
C THR A 405 -8.36 -15.80 -15.77
N GLY A 406 -9.68 -15.75 -15.54
CA GLY A 406 -10.58 -14.83 -16.24
C GLY A 406 -10.16 -13.37 -16.16
N LYS A 407 -9.64 -12.88 -15.02
CA LYS A 407 -9.11 -11.53 -14.87
C LYS A 407 -7.71 -11.36 -15.47
N GLU A 408 -6.86 -12.36 -15.36
CA GLU A 408 -5.41 -12.23 -15.55
C GLU A 408 -4.97 -12.39 -17.01
N LEU A 409 -5.56 -13.37 -17.74
CA LEU A 409 -5.01 -13.83 -18.99
C LEU A 409 -5.69 -13.21 -20.21
N PHE A 410 -4.94 -12.95 -21.24
CA PHE A 410 -5.44 -12.79 -22.62
C PHE A 410 -5.54 -14.17 -23.25
N LYS A 411 -6.76 -14.59 -23.61
CA LYS A 411 -6.97 -15.90 -24.24
C LYS A 411 -7.21 -15.81 -25.74
N GLU A 412 -7.80 -14.71 -26.21
CA GLU A 412 -8.28 -14.56 -27.59
C GLU A 412 -7.67 -13.31 -28.24
N TYR A 413 -7.01 -13.47 -29.40
CA TYR A 413 -6.70 -12.35 -30.29
C TYR A 413 -7.89 -12.09 -31.22
N ASN A 414 -8.53 -10.95 -31.06
CA ASN A 414 -9.69 -10.56 -31.86
C ASN A 414 -9.43 -9.18 -32.47
N GLU A 415 -8.79 -9.17 -33.64
CA GLU A 415 -8.38 -7.95 -34.35
C GLU A 415 -9.56 -6.99 -34.58
N LYS A 416 -10.71 -7.53 -35.00
CA LYS A 416 -11.91 -6.73 -35.28
C LYS A 416 -12.43 -6.05 -34.00
N LEU A 417 -12.48 -6.76 -32.88
CA LEU A 417 -12.90 -6.21 -31.60
C LEU A 417 -11.92 -5.15 -31.10
N LEU A 418 -10.62 -5.44 -31.16
CA LEU A 418 -9.57 -4.47 -30.80
C LEU A 418 -9.68 -3.21 -31.66
N LYS A 419 -9.87 -3.35 -32.97
CA LYS A 419 -10.02 -2.20 -33.88
C LYS A 419 -11.27 -1.38 -33.55
N ASN A 420 -12.40 -2.02 -33.30
CA ASN A 420 -13.63 -1.34 -32.90
C ASN A 420 -13.43 -0.50 -31.64
N TYR A 421 -12.78 -1.06 -30.61
CA TYR A 421 -12.50 -0.31 -29.37
C TYR A 421 -11.46 0.81 -29.59
N LEU A 422 -10.45 0.58 -30.43
CA LEU A 422 -9.48 1.62 -30.80
C LEU A 422 -10.16 2.82 -31.48
N ASP A 423 -11.11 2.55 -32.35
CA ASP A 423 -11.83 3.62 -33.08
C ASP A 423 -12.71 4.47 -32.15
N MET A 424 -13.14 3.92 -31.01
CA MET A 424 -13.89 4.65 -29.99
C MET A 424 -13.07 5.64 -29.15
N PHE A 425 -11.74 5.67 -29.24
CA PHE A 425 -10.93 6.75 -28.65
C PHE A 425 -11.09 8.04 -29.47
N ASP A 426 -12.27 8.62 -29.43
CA ASP A 426 -12.68 9.78 -30.19
C ASP A 426 -12.91 11.01 -29.30
N LEU A 427 -12.90 12.21 -29.87
CA LEU A 427 -13.13 13.47 -29.16
C LEU A 427 -14.55 13.57 -28.58
N ASN A 428 -15.55 13.04 -29.31
CA ASN A 428 -16.95 13.08 -28.86
C ASN A 428 -17.21 12.24 -27.60
N ASN A 429 -16.30 11.32 -27.31
CA ASN A 429 -16.37 10.37 -26.20
C ASN A 429 -15.33 10.67 -25.11
N LEU A 430 -14.71 11.84 -25.16
CA LEU A 430 -13.59 12.23 -24.31
C LEU A 430 -14.01 13.35 -23.33
N ASN A 431 -13.70 13.15 -22.06
CA ASN A 431 -13.63 14.23 -21.07
C ASN A 431 -12.17 14.48 -20.68
N ILE A 432 -11.80 15.75 -20.52
CA ILE A 432 -10.46 16.13 -20.06
C ILE A 432 -10.59 16.92 -18.77
N CYS A 433 -9.87 16.51 -17.74
CA CYS A 433 -9.77 17.21 -16.47
C CYS A 433 -8.37 17.77 -16.29
N LEU A 434 -8.21 19.08 -16.16
CA LEU A 434 -6.97 19.76 -15.85
C LEU A 434 -6.98 20.27 -14.41
N LEU A 435 -6.04 19.80 -13.60
CA LEU A 435 -5.93 20.10 -12.17
C LEU A 435 -4.81 21.09 -11.93
N SER A 436 -5.10 22.17 -11.23
CA SER A 436 -4.09 23.11 -10.69
C SER A 436 -4.71 24.03 -9.64
N LYS A 437 -3.92 24.41 -8.64
CA LYS A 437 -4.31 25.47 -7.68
C LYS A 437 -4.42 26.85 -8.31
N SER A 438 -3.84 27.07 -9.47
CA SER A 438 -3.91 28.36 -10.19
C SER A 438 -5.33 28.73 -10.67
N PHE A 439 -6.27 27.78 -10.65
CA PHE A 439 -7.64 27.98 -11.14
C PHE A 439 -8.62 28.59 -10.12
N GLU A 440 -8.15 29.11 -8.99
CA GLU A 440 -9.02 29.66 -7.92
C GLU A 440 -10.03 30.70 -8.45
N ASN A 441 -9.64 31.53 -9.41
CA ASN A 441 -10.50 32.58 -9.98
C ASN A 441 -11.41 32.06 -11.11
N GLU A 442 -11.13 30.87 -11.65
CA GLU A 442 -11.87 30.31 -12.81
C GLU A 442 -12.94 29.30 -12.39
N CYS A 443 -12.68 28.54 -11.32
CA CYS A 443 -13.59 27.51 -10.84
C CYS A 443 -14.73 28.10 -10.00
N LYS A 444 -15.90 28.23 -10.58
CA LYS A 444 -17.12 28.81 -9.94
C LYS A 444 -18.11 27.76 -9.48
N LEU A 445 -18.02 26.54 -9.99
CA LEU A 445 -18.87 25.42 -9.58
C LEU A 445 -18.28 24.71 -8.37
N THR A 446 -19.14 24.09 -7.56
CA THR A 446 -18.74 23.33 -6.38
C THR A 446 -19.51 22.02 -6.33
N GLU A 447 -18.79 20.91 -6.28
CA GLU A 447 -19.39 19.59 -6.08
C GLU A 447 -19.98 19.49 -4.67
N LYS A 448 -21.18 18.93 -4.57
CA LYS A 448 -22.06 19.02 -3.39
C LYS A 448 -21.47 18.39 -2.12
N PHE A 449 -20.83 17.23 -2.21
CA PHE A 449 -20.45 16.42 -1.05
C PHE A 449 -19.03 16.74 -0.56
N TYR A 450 -18.04 16.65 -1.45
CA TYR A 450 -16.64 16.87 -1.10
C TYR A 450 -16.21 18.34 -1.23
N GLY A 451 -17.08 19.20 -1.80
CA GLY A 451 -16.79 20.62 -1.96
C GLY A 451 -15.69 20.91 -3.00
N THR A 452 -15.51 20.02 -3.97
CA THR A 452 -14.53 20.19 -5.04
C THR A 452 -14.92 21.36 -5.92
N LYS A 453 -14.06 22.39 -6.00
CA LYS A 453 -14.26 23.54 -6.87
C LYS A 453 -13.80 23.21 -8.29
N TYR A 454 -14.63 23.55 -9.28
CA TYR A 454 -14.33 23.25 -10.67
C TYR A 454 -15.02 24.24 -11.63
N SER A 455 -14.60 24.21 -12.89
CA SER A 455 -15.34 24.77 -14.01
C SER A 455 -15.56 23.69 -15.07
N LYS A 456 -16.58 23.85 -15.88
CA LYS A 456 -16.96 22.95 -16.97
C LYS A 456 -17.25 23.75 -18.23
N GLU A 457 -16.65 23.34 -19.33
CA GLU A 457 -16.91 23.88 -20.66
C GLU A 457 -16.88 22.75 -21.69
N LYS A 458 -17.48 22.92 -22.86
CA LYS A 458 -17.33 21.94 -23.94
C LYS A 458 -15.90 21.93 -24.42
N LEU A 459 -15.41 20.75 -24.76
CA LEU A 459 -14.04 20.58 -25.27
C LEU A 459 -13.88 21.29 -26.63
N ASP A 460 -13.19 22.42 -26.59
CA ASP A 460 -12.85 23.17 -27.81
C ASP A 460 -11.54 22.66 -28.41
N LEU A 461 -11.63 21.53 -29.12
CA LEU A 461 -10.51 20.92 -29.81
C LEU A 461 -11.00 20.24 -31.09
N LYS A 462 -10.43 20.63 -32.24
CA LYS A 462 -10.80 20.08 -33.54
C LYS A 462 -9.79 19.05 -34.05
N LYS A 463 -10.29 18.08 -34.79
CA LYS A 463 -9.45 17.05 -35.39
C LYS A 463 -8.33 17.64 -36.25
N GLU A 464 -8.60 18.70 -36.99
CA GLU A 464 -7.61 19.40 -37.83
C GLU A 464 -6.44 19.99 -37.04
N GLU A 465 -6.66 20.36 -35.79
CA GLU A 465 -5.62 20.84 -34.89
C GLU A 465 -4.68 19.70 -34.43
N ILE A 466 -5.25 18.53 -34.21
CA ILE A 466 -4.50 17.30 -33.86
C ILE A 466 -3.68 16.85 -35.08
N ASP A 467 -4.30 16.84 -36.26
CA ASP A 467 -3.63 16.42 -37.51
C ASP A 467 -2.46 17.35 -37.87
N LYS A 468 -2.60 18.65 -37.56
CA LYS A 468 -1.56 19.68 -37.78
C LYS A 468 -0.48 19.69 -36.68
N PHE A 469 -0.62 18.93 -35.62
CA PHE A 469 0.41 18.85 -34.60
C PHE A 469 1.70 18.28 -35.19
N LYS A 470 2.78 19.06 -35.07
CA LYS A 470 4.09 18.71 -35.57
C LYS A 470 5.01 18.33 -34.44
N TYR A 471 5.75 17.30 -34.61
CA TYR A 471 6.85 16.88 -33.73
C TYR A 471 8.05 16.53 -34.61
N ASP A 472 9.22 16.45 -34.02
CA ASP A 472 10.45 16.09 -34.73
C ASP A 472 10.44 14.59 -35.08
N GLU A 473 10.00 14.25 -36.28
CA GLU A 473 9.85 12.86 -36.74
C GLU A 473 11.21 12.19 -37.04
N GLU A 474 12.29 12.95 -37.14
CA GLU A 474 13.65 12.40 -37.21
C GLU A 474 14.13 11.94 -35.83
N LYS A 475 13.77 12.67 -34.80
CA LYS A 475 14.12 12.38 -33.39
C LYS A 475 13.17 11.43 -32.72
N TYR A 476 11.88 11.47 -33.05
CA TYR A 476 10.82 10.71 -32.38
C TYR A 476 9.98 9.92 -33.38
N ILE A 477 9.74 8.67 -33.09
CA ILE A 477 8.84 7.81 -33.85
C ILE A 477 7.62 7.50 -32.99
N PHE A 478 6.42 7.71 -33.51
CA PHE A 478 5.19 7.22 -32.88
C PHE A 478 4.81 5.88 -33.46
N ASP A 479 4.94 4.82 -32.66
CA ASP A 479 4.64 3.45 -33.10
C ASP A 479 4.30 2.56 -31.88
N TYR A 480 4.02 1.29 -32.16
CA TYR A 480 4.05 0.23 -31.16
C TYR A 480 5.46 0.09 -30.55
N PRO A 481 5.56 -0.28 -29.27
CA PRO A 481 6.86 -0.54 -28.66
C PRO A 481 7.66 -1.62 -29.41
N PRO A 482 8.99 -1.53 -29.46
CA PRO A 482 9.83 -2.60 -29.98
C PRO A 482 9.75 -3.87 -29.12
N GLU A 483 10.30 -4.98 -29.60
CA GLU A 483 10.39 -6.22 -28.86
C GLU A 483 11.18 -6.04 -27.55
N ASN A 484 10.70 -6.65 -26.46
CA ASN A 484 11.31 -6.50 -25.15
C ASN A 484 12.47 -7.48 -24.96
N LYS A 485 13.70 -6.94 -24.98
CA LYS A 485 14.93 -7.73 -24.84
C LYS A 485 15.13 -8.41 -23.49
N PHE A 486 14.37 -8.00 -22.44
CA PHE A 486 14.44 -8.58 -21.09
C PHE A 486 13.45 -9.75 -20.91
N ALA A 487 12.63 -10.06 -21.90
CA ALA A 487 11.71 -11.19 -21.83
C ALA A 487 12.52 -12.50 -21.56
N PRO A 488 12.12 -13.30 -20.56
CA PRO A 488 12.85 -14.51 -20.22
C PRO A 488 12.75 -15.54 -21.35
N LYS A 489 13.87 -16.13 -21.72
CA LYS A 489 13.96 -17.16 -22.78
C LYS A 489 13.97 -18.57 -22.17
N ASN A 490 14.47 -18.69 -20.94
CA ASN A 490 14.52 -19.96 -20.21
C ASN A 490 13.84 -19.78 -18.85
N LEU A 491 12.93 -20.68 -18.52
CA LEU A 491 12.18 -20.71 -17.27
C LEU A 491 12.46 -22.00 -16.48
N GLU A 492 13.60 -22.61 -16.73
CA GLU A 492 14.06 -23.81 -16.04
C GLU A 492 14.32 -23.51 -14.55
N ILE A 493 13.91 -24.46 -13.71
CA ILE A 493 14.23 -24.44 -12.28
C ILE A 493 15.51 -25.26 -12.10
N TYR A 494 16.58 -24.59 -11.66
CA TYR A 494 17.84 -25.28 -11.35
C TYR A 494 17.65 -26.19 -10.14
N PRO A 495 18.09 -27.46 -10.22
CA PRO A 495 18.02 -28.37 -9.09
C PRO A 495 18.92 -27.91 -7.94
N ASN A 496 18.56 -28.26 -6.73
CA ASN A 496 19.39 -27.96 -5.56
C ASN A 496 20.73 -28.72 -5.67
N HIS A 497 21.83 -28.01 -5.50
CA HIS A 497 23.19 -28.60 -5.64
C HIS A 497 23.47 -29.73 -4.63
N ASN A 498 22.75 -29.72 -3.52
CA ASN A 498 22.91 -30.78 -2.50
C ASN A 498 21.52 -31.21 -1.99
N PRO A 499 20.84 -32.14 -2.67
CA PRO A 499 19.51 -32.58 -2.29
C PRO A 499 19.44 -33.25 -0.91
N GLU A 500 20.58 -33.77 -0.41
CA GLU A 500 20.67 -34.39 0.92
C GLU A 500 20.82 -33.38 2.06
N LYS A 501 21.24 -32.13 1.76
CA LYS A 501 21.43 -31.08 2.76
C LYS A 501 20.65 -29.83 2.41
N ILE A 502 19.45 -29.71 2.95
CA ILE A 502 18.64 -28.46 2.83
C ILE A 502 19.33 -27.35 3.62
N ILE A 503 19.87 -26.36 2.91
CA ILE A 503 20.46 -25.16 3.51
C ILE A 503 19.29 -24.20 3.77
N LYS A 504 18.99 -23.94 5.06
CA LYS A 504 17.87 -23.07 5.47
C LYS A 504 18.24 -21.59 5.55
N TYR A 505 19.51 -21.28 5.71
CA TYR A 505 19.97 -19.92 6.02
C TYR A 505 21.04 -19.46 5.06
N PRO A 506 21.16 -18.15 4.79
CA PRO A 506 22.21 -17.63 3.93
C PRO A 506 23.62 -17.96 4.42
N GLU A 507 24.45 -18.45 3.50
CA GLU A 507 25.87 -18.73 3.73
C GLU A 507 26.74 -17.57 3.25
N LEU A 508 27.81 -17.25 3.97
CA LEU A 508 28.81 -16.29 3.54
C LEU A 508 29.69 -16.93 2.45
N ILE A 509 29.45 -16.56 1.17
CA ILE A 509 30.19 -17.15 0.01
C ILE A 509 31.32 -16.29 -0.49
N PHE A 510 31.36 -15.01 -0.13
CA PHE A 510 32.41 -14.08 -0.52
C PHE A 510 32.77 -13.21 0.69
N ASN A 511 34.03 -13.22 1.10
CA ASN A 511 34.51 -12.51 2.30
C ASN A 511 35.84 -11.84 2.01
N LYS A 512 35.78 -10.62 1.55
CA LYS A 512 36.91 -9.72 1.36
C LYS A 512 36.84 -8.56 2.34
N GLU A 513 37.90 -7.81 2.50
CA GLU A 513 37.98 -6.71 3.47
C GLU A 513 36.83 -5.72 3.37
N ASN A 514 36.49 -5.31 2.14
CA ASN A 514 35.40 -4.31 1.87
C ASN A 514 34.19 -4.93 1.15
N CYS A 515 34.09 -6.25 1.06
CA CYS A 515 32.97 -6.89 0.37
C CYS A 515 32.58 -8.20 1.05
N LYS A 516 31.34 -8.26 1.53
CA LYS A 516 30.77 -9.50 2.09
C LYS A 516 29.52 -9.87 1.35
N ALA A 517 29.42 -11.11 0.88
CA ALA A 517 28.24 -11.57 0.18
C ALA A 517 27.70 -12.88 0.77
N TYR A 518 26.40 -12.85 1.02
CA TYR A 518 25.60 -13.96 1.51
C TYR A 518 24.77 -14.55 0.38
N PHE A 519 24.62 -15.86 0.36
CA PHE A 519 23.89 -16.60 -0.67
C PHE A 519 22.97 -17.64 -0.06
N LEU A 520 21.79 -17.80 -0.64
CA LEU A 520 20.86 -18.88 -0.32
C LEU A 520 20.17 -19.36 -1.60
N GLN A 521 20.44 -20.61 -2.01
CA GLN A 521 19.72 -21.24 -3.10
C GLN A 521 18.29 -21.61 -2.63
N ASP A 522 17.28 -21.28 -3.42
CA ASP A 522 15.91 -21.64 -3.12
C ASP A 522 15.69 -23.16 -3.26
N SER A 523 15.17 -23.76 -2.19
CA SER A 523 14.75 -25.17 -2.14
C SER A 523 13.30 -25.31 -1.66
N GLU A 524 12.61 -24.19 -1.38
CA GLU A 524 11.29 -24.18 -0.76
C GLU A 524 10.19 -23.76 -1.74
N PHE A 525 10.40 -22.66 -2.46
CA PHE A 525 9.36 -22.06 -3.29
C PHE A 525 9.30 -22.61 -4.71
N ASN A 526 10.41 -23.15 -5.22
CA ASN A 526 10.51 -23.78 -6.54
C ASN A 526 10.00 -22.90 -7.68
N LEU A 527 10.43 -21.66 -7.71
CA LEU A 527 10.15 -20.69 -8.77
C LEU A 527 11.45 -20.37 -9.53
N PRO A 528 11.43 -20.22 -10.87
CA PRO A 528 12.61 -19.83 -11.64
C PRO A 528 12.92 -18.34 -11.43
N LYS A 529 13.06 -17.92 -10.18
CA LYS A 529 13.23 -16.53 -9.77
C LYS A 529 14.40 -16.36 -8.82
N GLY A 530 15.05 -15.20 -8.93
CA GLY A 530 16.09 -14.79 -8.02
C GLY A 530 15.89 -13.35 -7.53
N MET A 531 16.55 -13.06 -6.44
CA MET A 531 16.58 -11.75 -5.81
C MET A 531 17.99 -11.40 -5.39
N ILE A 532 18.39 -10.16 -5.66
CA ILE A 532 19.70 -9.63 -5.31
C ILE A 532 19.50 -8.32 -4.59
N LYS A 533 20.09 -8.14 -3.43
CA LYS A 533 20.27 -6.83 -2.79
C LYS A 533 21.75 -6.58 -2.58
N LEU A 534 22.15 -5.37 -2.93
CA LEU A 534 23.46 -4.82 -2.75
C LEU A 534 23.35 -3.49 -2.04
N ARG A 535 24.07 -3.33 -0.94
CA ARG A 535 24.30 -2.03 -0.29
C ARG A 535 25.76 -1.65 -0.42
N ILE A 536 26.02 -0.48 -1.00
CA ILE A 536 27.34 0.10 -1.15
C ILE A 536 27.42 1.32 -0.23
N TYR A 537 28.28 1.29 0.76
CA TYR A 537 28.57 2.41 1.64
C TYR A 537 29.65 3.29 1.03
N PHE A 538 29.46 4.61 1.04
CA PHE A 538 30.41 5.62 0.55
C PHE A 538 31.28 6.11 1.70
N VAL A 539 32.59 5.93 1.63
CA VAL A 539 33.50 6.31 2.72
C VAL A 539 34.05 7.72 2.54
N LYS A 540 34.34 8.13 1.31
CA LYS A 540 35.01 9.40 0.99
C LYS A 540 34.08 10.60 0.91
N ASN A 541 32.78 10.41 0.74
CA ASN A 541 31.80 11.48 0.53
C ASN A 541 31.23 12.10 1.82
N LEU A 542 31.67 11.63 2.98
CA LEU A 542 31.12 12.07 4.27
C LEU A 542 31.72 13.41 4.71
N ASN A 543 31.21 14.51 4.15
CA ASN A 543 31.44 15.82 4.73
C ASN A 543 30.33 16.12 5.73
N HIS A 544 30.58 15.88 7.02
CA HIS A 544 29.59 15.97 8.09
C HIS A 544 29.00 17.39 8.29
N ASN A 545 29.60 18.43 7.71
CA ASN A 545 29.19 19.82 7.92
C ASN A 545 28.00 20.26 7.04
N SER A 546 27.42 19.37 6.22
CA SER A 546 26.30 19.74 5.33
C SER A 546 25.36 18.55 5.02
N GLU A 547 24.86 17.89 6.06
CA GLU A 547 23.96 16.73 5.92
C GLU A 547 22.71 17.05 5.08
N ILE A 548 22.09 18.23 5.29
CA ILE A 548 20.92 18.69 4.53
C ILE A 548 21.24 18.79 3.03
N LYS A 549 22.35 19.46 2.69
CA LYS A 549 22.78 19.61 1.29
C LYS A 549 23.04 18.26 0.64
N ASN A 550 23.71 17.34 1.33
CA ASN A 550 24.03 16.03 0.81
C ASN A 550 22.79 15.15 0.62
N GLU A 551 21.79 15.23 1.51
CA GLU A 551 20.51 14.55 1.36
C GLU A 551 19.77 15.05 0.10
N ILE A 552 19.74 16.35 -0.12
CA ILE A 552 19.11 16.96 -1.29
C ILE A 552 19.85 16.54 -2.57
N ILE A 553 21.18 16.62 -2.60
CA ILE A 553 22.01 16.20 -3.74
C ILE A 553 21.72 14.74 -4.11
N SER A 554 21.74 13.83 -3.13
CA SER A 554 21.49 12.41 -3.37
C SER A 554 20.08 12.13 -3.88
N HIS A 555 19.09 12.89 -3.37
CA HIS A 555 17.71 12.80 -3.86
C HIS A 555 17.59 13.24 -5.33
N LEU A 556 18.14 14.40 -5.68
CA LEU A 556 18.10 14.96 -7.03
C LEU A 556 18.89 14.09 -8.02
N LEU A 557 20.09 13.65 -7.63
CA LEU A 557 20.91 12.74 -8.45
C LEU A 557 20.15 11.44 -8.77
N LYS A 558 19.53 10.83 -7.76
CA LYS A 558 18.70 9.64 -7.98
C LYS A 558 17.60 9.89 -9.00
N LYS A 559 16.96 11.07 -8.94
CA LYS A 559 15.85 11.41 -9.84
C LYS A 559 16.32 11.57 -11.28
N ILE A 560 17.46 12.25 -11.49
CA ILE A 560 18.05 12.43 -12.82
C ILE A 560 18.49 11.08 -13.40
N ILE A 561 19.19 10.24 -12.63
CA ILE A 561 19.59 8.90 -13.06
C ILE A 561 18.36 8.05 -13.42
N LYS A 562 17.28 8.12 -12.61
CA LYS A 562 16.06 7.37 -12.90
C LYS A 562 15.43 7.83 -14.22
N LEU A 563 15.47 9.12 -14.55
CA LEU A 563 14.95 9.64 -15.79
C LEU A 563 15.77 9.18 -16.99
N GLU A 564 17.10 9.25 -16.91
CA GLU A 564 18.00 8.75 -17.97
C GLU A 564 17.83 7.24 -18.24
N LEU A 565 17.52 6.47 -17.22
CA LEU A 565 17.31 5.01 -17.31
C LEU A 565 15.86 4.60 -17.51
N ASN A 566 14.93 5.55 -17.65
CA ASN A 566 13.50 5.26 -17.61
C ASN A 566 13.05 4.15 -18.57
N GLU A 567 13.45 4.22 -19.82
CA GLU A 567 13.03 3.25 -20.85
C GLU A 567 13.57 1.84 -20.54
N ILE A 568 14.83 1.75 -20.10
CA ILE A 568 15.46 0.46 -19.74
C ILE A 568 14.76 -0.14 -18.51
N LEU A 569 14.54 0.68 -17.50
CA LEU A 569 13.86 0.26 -16.26
C LEU A 569 12.44 -0.23 -16.54
N TYR A 570 11.71 0.48 -17.38
CA TYR A 570 10.35 0.12 -17.75
C TYR A 570 10.30 -1.19 -18.54
N MET A 571 11.11 -1.32 -19.60
CA MET A 571 11.14 -2.57 -20.39
C MET A 571 11.51 -3.79 -19.53
N ALA A 572 12.43 -3.62 -18.58
CA ALA A 572 12.78 -4.68 -17.66
C ALA A 572 11.59 -5.03 -16.72
N GLU A 573 10.88 -4.03 -16.18
CA GLU A 573 9.72 -4.24 -15.31
C GLU A 573 8.58 -4.95 -16.04
N GLU A 574 8.32 -4.64 -17.32
CA GLU A 574 7.36 -5.36 -18.16
C GLU A 574 7.71 -6.84 -18.29
N SER A 575 8.99 -7.18 -18.30
CA SER A 575 9.48 -8.56 -18.31
C SER A 575 9.66 -9.17 -16.91
N ASN A 576 9.06 -8.56 -15.89
CA ASN A 576 9.15 -9.01 -14.49
C ASN A 576 10.59 -8.98 -13.91
N VAL A 577 11.46 -8.15 -14.47
CA VAL A 577 12.79 -7.85 -13.92
C VAL A 577 12.72 -6.46 -13.29
N GLU A 578 12.51 -6.42 -11.99
CA GLU A 578 12.34 -5.18 -11.25
C GLU A 578 13.70 -4.67 -10.74
N PHE A 579 14.11 -3.49 -11.21
CA PHE A 579 15.26 -2.77 -10.71
C PHE A 579 14.82 -1.66 -9.76
N LYS A 580 15.33 -1.69 -8.53
CA LYS A 580 15.13 -0.63 -7.55
C LYS A 580 16.47 -0.14 -7.06
N PHE A 581 16.67 1.16 -7.07
CA PHE A 581 17.84 1.76 -6.43
C PHE A 581 17.47 2.97 -5.61
N LYS A 582 18.22 3.21 -4.54
CA LYS A 582 18.12 4.38 -3.68
C LYS A 582 19.51 4.91 -3.44
N ILE A 583 19.68 6.21 -3.67
CA ILE A 583 20.92 6.91 -3.36
C ILE A 583 20.65 7.75 -2.12
N TYR A 584 21.47 7.53 -1.11
CA TYR A 584 21.55 8.32 0.10
C TYR A 584 22.91 9.02 0.11
N TYR A 585 23.10 9.98 1.00
CA TYR A 585 24.38 10.66 1.08
C TYR A 585 25.56 9.77 1.50
N ASP A 586 25.27 8.69 2.24
CA ASP A 586 26.23 7.75 2.82
C ASP A 586 26.27 6.39 2.15
N LYS A 587 25.30 6.07 1.28
CA LYS A 587 25.19 4.75 0.65
C LYS A 587 24.29 4.72 -0.57
N MET A 588 24.43 3.65 -1.33
CA MET A 588 23.49 3.26 -2.39
C MET A 588 22.96 1.85 -2.12
N ASP A 589 21.64 1.72 -2.16
CA ASP A 589 20.95 0.42 -2.13
C ASP A 589 20.49 0.07 -3.54
N ILE A 590 20.85 -1.10 -4.04
CA ILE A 590 20.39 -1.68 -5.31
C ILE A 590 19.64 -2.97 -4.98
N SER A 591 18.47 -3.15 -5.57
CA SER A 591 17.68 -4.37 -5.46
C SER A 591 17.22 -4.80 -6.85
N ILE A 592 17.41 -6.06 -7.17
CA ILE A 592 16.98 -6.65 -8.43
C ILE A 592 16.20 -7.90 -8.11
N THR A 593 15.06 -8.06 -8.75
CA THR A 593 14.19 -9.21 -8.63
C THR A 593 13.72 -9.61 -10.00
N GLY A 594 13.74 -10.88 -10.34
CA GLY A 594 13.27 -11.32 -11.66
C GLY A 594 13.42 -12.81 -11.89
N PHE A 595 13.19 -13.23 -13.13
CA PHE A 595 13.49 -14.60 -13.55
C PHE A 595 15.00 -14.84 -13.56
N ASN A 596 15.43 -16.04 -13.15
CA ASN A 596 16.84 -16.41 -13.02
C ASN A 596 17.64 -16.20 -14.34
N ASP A 597 17.03 -16.46 -15.47
CA ASP A 597 17.62 -16.29 -16.82
C ASP A 597 18.00 -14.82 -17.12
N SER A 598 17.15 -13.88 -16.72
CA SER A 598 17.31 -12.45 -17.07
C SER A 598 18.11 -11.64 -16.04
N LEU A 599 18.38 -12.20 -14.84
CA LEU A 599 18.98 -11.43 -13.75
C LEU A 599 20.40 -10.98 -14.00
N LYS A 600 21.27 -11.89 -14.48
CA LYS A 600 22.69 -11.58 -14.66
C LYS A 600 22.90 -10.56 -15.77
N SER A 601 22.28 -10.78 -16.94
CA SER A 601 22.36 -9.88 -18.10
C SER A 601 21.73 -8.53 -17.79
N GLY A 602 20.55 -8.53 -17.17
CA GLY A 602 19.86 -7.32 -16.76
C GLY A 602 20.65 -6.49 -15.74
N LEU A 603 21.26 -7.13 -14.73
CA LEU A 603 22.12 -6.43 -13.76
C LEU A 603 23.32 -5.80 -14.46
N LYS A 604 24.02 -6.54 -15.30
CA LYS A 604 25.17 -6.04 -16.05
C LYS A 604 24.80 -4.80 -16.86
N GLU A 605 23.69 -4.85 -17.62
CA GLU A 605 23.24 -3.75 -18.42
C GLU A 605 22.87 -2.53 -17.54
N PHE A 606 22.12 -2.74 -16.47
CA PHE A 606 21.74 -1.69 -15.55
C PHE A 606 22.94 -0.97 -14.93
N LEU A 607 23.93 -1.73 -14.42
CA LEU A 607 25.14 -1.17 -13.79
C LEU A 607 26.03 -0.45 -14.80
N THR A 608 26.18 -1.00 -16.01
CA THR A 608 26.94 -0.37 -17.08
C THR A 608 26.31 0.98 -17.45
N ASN A 609 24.99 1.05 -17.55
CA ASN A 609 24.30 2.31 -17.83
C ASN A 609 24.46 3.31 -16.67
N ILE A 610 24.33 2.90 -15.39
CA ILE A 610 24.57 3.80 -14.26
C ILE A 610 26.00 4.37 -14.28
N LYS A 611 26.99 3.54 -14.55
CA LYS A 611 28.40 3.97 -14.60
C LYS A 611 28.63 4.97 -15.72
N ASN A 612 28.06 4.70 -16.89
CA ASN A 612 28.26 5.49 -18.13
C ASN A 612 27.41 6.76 -18.22
N ILE A 613 26.45 6.99 -17.29
CA ILE A 613 25.73 8.26 -17.27
C ILE A 613 26.71 9.39 -16.99
N GLU A 614 27.00 10.22 -17.98
CA GLU A 614 27.77 11.46 -17.82
C GLU A 614 26.81 12.62 -17.59
N LEU A 615 26.88 13.23 -16.41
CA LEU A 615 26.15 14.47 -16.14
C LEU A 615 26.87 15.65 -16.79
N ASN A 616 26.19 16.27 -17.73
CA ASN A 616 26.69 17.42 -18.49
C ASN A 616 25.81 18.64 -18.18
N ILE A 617 26.43 19.80 -17.98
CA ILE A 617 25.75 21.04 -17.63
C ILE A 617 24.77 21.46 -18.72
N GLU A 618 25.17 21.39 -19.98
CA GLU A 618 24.33 21.80 -21.12
C GLU A 618 23.06 20.94 -21.24
N LYS A 619 23.23 19.62 -21.15
CA LYS A 619 22.13 18.66 -21.28
C LYS A 619 21.21 18.63 -20.05
N HIS A 620 21.78 18.71 -18.83
CA HIS A 620 21.03 18.38 -17.61
C HIS A 620 20.59 19.59 -16.78
N LYS A 621 20.92 20.82 -17.17
CA LYS A 621 20.55 22.03 -16.42
C LYS A 621 19.03 22.19 -16.29
N GLU A 622 18.29 22.03 -17.40
CA GLU A 622 16.83 22.13 -17.39
C GLU A 622 16.20 21.04 -16.52
N VAL A 623 16.65 19.79 -16.69
CA VAL A 623 16.19 18.64 -15.90
C VAL A 623 16.49 18.84 -14.41
N PHE A 624 17.67 19.36 -14.05
CA PHE A 624 18.04 19.64 -12.68
C PHE A 624 17.09 20.66 -12.02
N LEU A 625 16.83 21.77 -12.72
CA LEU A 625 15.90 22.80 -12.21
C LEU A 625 14.50 22.25 -12.02
N LEU A 626 14.03 21.49 -13.00
CA LEU A 626 12.73 20.82 -12.94
C LEU A 626 12.63 19.85 -11.75
N GLN A 627 13.64 19.00 -11.54
CA GLN A 627 13.65 18.07 -10.41
C GLN A 627 13.76 18.80 -9.06
N LYS A 628 14.42 19.95 -9.00
CA LYS A 628 14.46 20.81 -7.82
C LYS A 628 13.06 21.37 -7.50
N GLU A 629 12.34 21.88 -8.49
CA GLU A 629 10.96 22.36 -8.32
C GLU A 629 10.01 21.24 -7.88
N GLU A 630 10.09 20.08 -8.49
CA GLU A 630 9.29 18.90 -8.10
C GLU A 630 9.60 18.46 -6.67
N TYR A 631 10.83 18.55 -6.24
CA TYR A 631 11.19 18.24 -4.86
C TYR A 631 10.62 19.27 -3.87
N ILE A 632 10.65 20.55 -4.20
CA ILE A 632 10.00 21.62 -3.41
C ILE A 632 8.48 21.34 -3.30
N LYS A 633 7.80 21.03 -4.40
CA LYS A 633 6.37 20.65 -4.40
C LYS A 633 6.11 19.45 -3.49
N LYS A 634 6.93 18.42 -3.60
CA LYS A 634 6.80 17.21 -2.77
C LYS A 634 6.95 17.53 -1.28
N LEU A 635 7.90 18.38 -0.90
CA LEU A 635 8.10 18.79 0.50
C LEU A 635 6.94 19.62 1.02
N ARG A 636 6.36 20.51 0.21
CA ARG A 636 5.13 21.25 0.56
C ARG A 636 3.93 20.31 0.71
N ASN A 637 3.74 19.39 -0.23
CA ASN A 637 2.65 18.43 -0.21
C ASN A 637 2.74 17.43 0.95
N PHE A 638 3.92 17.26 1.54
CA PHE A 638 4.09 16.41 2.72
C PHE A 638 3.17 16.85 3.87
N PHE A 639 3.01 18.15 4.09
CA PHE A 639 2.18 18.70 5.15
C PHE A 639 0.66 18.67 4.85
N LEU A 640 0.27 18.34 3.61
CA LEU A 640 -1.12 18.18 3.19
C LEU A 640 -1.59 16.72 3.27
N GLN A 641 -0.82 15.83 3.86
CA GLN A 641 -1.22 14.46 4.13
C GLN A 641 -2.07 14.39 5.40
N SER A 642 -2.73 13.23 5.62
CA SER A 642 -3.44 12.95 6.88
C SER A 642 -2.53 13.24 8.08
N SER A 643 -3.04 13.96 9.05
CA SER A 643 -2.28 14.51 10.18
C SER A 643 -1.44 13.47 10.92
N TYR A 644 -1.97 12.25 11.15
CA TYR A 644 -1.22 11.19 11.82
C TYR A 644 0.02 10.71 11.05
N LYS A 645 0.02 10.76 9.71
CA LYS A 645 1.19 10.36 8.88
C LYS A 645 2.34 11.34 9.03
N VAL A 646 2.02 12.64 9.11
CA VAL A 646 3.00 13.68 9.37
C VAL A 646 3.59 13.49 10.76
N SER A 647 2.76 13.26 11.79
CA SER A 647 3.21 13.01 13.17
C SER A 647 4.10 11.76 13.28
N ILE A 648 3.82 10.67 12.56
CA ILE A 648 4.67 9.47 12.53
C ILE A 648 6.06 9.79 11.95
N ASP A 649 6.15 10.57 10.89
CA ASP A 649 7.43 10.96 10.29
C ASP A 649 8.26 11.80 11.28
N TYR A 650 7.64 12.76 11.94
CA TYR A 650 8.30 13.55 12.96
C TYR A 650 8.75 12.72 14.17
N MET A 651 7.90 11.80 14.64
CA MET A 651 8.28 10.84 15.69
C MET A 651 9.57 10.09 15.34
N ARG A 652 9.67 9.57 14.12
CA ARG A 652 10.87 8.83 13.68
C ARG A 652 12.12 9.72 13.69
N LYS A 653 11.98 10.98 13.29
CA LYS A 653 13.08 11.94 13.25
C LYS A 653 13.51 12.42 14.63
N LEU A 654 12.56 12.55 15.55
CA LEU A 654 12.85 12.88 16.95
C LEU A 654 13.60 11.74 17.66
N LEU A 655 13.26 10.51 17.39
CA LEU A 655 13.81 9.33 18.08
C LEU A 655 15.15 8.85 17.51
N SER A 656 15.66 9.40 16.40
CA SER A 656 16.96 9.03 15.81
C SER A 656 17.72 10.23 15.24
N THR A 657 19.05 10.18 15.32
CA THR A 657 19.92 11.18 14.69
C THR A 657 20.05 10.96 13.17
N GLY A 658 20.51 11.98 12.44
CA GLY A 658 20.85 11.90 11.02
C GLY A 658 19.62 11.75 10.11
N ALA A 659 18.50 12.32 10.49
CA ALA A 659 17.32 12.46 9.65
C ALA A 659 16.84 13.92 9.64
N ASN A 660 16.96 14.58 8.50
CA ASN A 660 16.51 15.95 8.35
C ASN A 660 14.99 16.03 8.24
N ASN A 661 14.37 17.06 8.80
CA ASN A 661 12.93 17.24 8.66
C ASN A 661 12.57 17.91 7.33
N HIS A 662 11.33 17.74 6.90
CA HIS A 662 10.87 18.27 5.62
C HIS A 662 10.88 19.81 5.56
N LYS A 663 10.74 20.49 6.71
CA LYS A 663 10.79 21.94 6.81
C LYS A 663 12.21 22.45 6.54
N ASP A 664 13.22 21.86 7.17
CA ASP A 664 14.63 22.26 7.00
C ASP A 664 15.10 22.00 5.56
N LEU A 665 14.72 20.87 4.97
CA LEU A 665 15.00 20.56 3.55
C LEU A 665 14.35 21.59 2.61
N LEU A 666 13.11 22.00 2.90
CA LEU A 666 12.40 23.00 2.11
C LEU A 666 13.05 24.37 2.24
N GLU A 667 13.36 24.80 3.45
CA GLU A 667 14.03 26.07 3.73
C GLU A 667 15.38 26.14 3.02
N PHE A 668 16.17 25.07 3.08
CA PHE A 668 17.45 24.99 2.35
C PHE A 668 17.26 25.16 0.84
N LEU A 669 16.31 24.43 0.25
CA LEU A 669 16.04 24.49 -1.20
C LEU A 669 15.55 25.86 -1.68
N LEU A 670 14.89 26.65 -0.80
CA LEU A 670 14.37 27.97 -1.13
C LEU A 670 15.45 29.07 -0.96
N ASN A 671 16.33 28.94 0.04
CA ASN A 671 17.22 30.00 0.46
C ASN A 671 18.67 29.80 0.01
N GLU A 672 19.09 28.55 -0.17
CA GLU A 672 20.48 28.22 -0.46
C GLU A 672 20.73 27.94 -1.94
N LYS A 673 21.91 28.30 -2.41
CA LYS A 673 22.33 28.08 -3.79
C LYS A 673 22.82 26.64 -3.94
N LEU A 674 22.04 25.83 -4.66
CA LEU A 674 22.41 24.48 -5.08
C LEU A 674 22.58 24.45 -6.60
N GLU A 675 23.72 23.94 -7.06
CA GLU A 675 24.09 23.88 -8.48
C GLU A 675 24.23 22.44 -8.99
N LEU A 676 24.07 22.25 -10.28
CA LEU A 676 24.27 20.95 -10.93
C LEU A 676 25.70 20.40 -10.71
N ASN A 677 26.70 21.27 -10.60
CA ASN A 677 28.08 20.89 -10.26
C ASN A 677 28.20 20.16 -8.92
N ASP A 678 27.34 20.47 -7.94
CA ASP A 678 27.32 19.75 -6.67
C ASP A 678 26.97 18.27 -6.87
N LEU A 679 26.00 17.99 -7.77
CA LEU A 679 25.59 16.62 -8.12
C LEU A 679 26.66 15.89 -8.91
N ILE A 680 27.31 16.57 -9.87
CA ILE A 680 28.42 16.03 -10.65
C ILE A 680 29.58 15.61 -9.73
N ASN A 681 29.98 16.51 -8.83
CA ASN A 681 31.03 16.24 -7.86
C ASN A 681 30.69 15.07 -6.91
N PHE A 682 29.45 14.99 -6.47
CA PHE A 682 28.99 13.88 -5.63
C PHE A 682 29.04 12.56 -6.40
N LYS A 683 28.49 12.51 -7.64
CA LYS A 683 28.50 11.32 -8.48
C LYS A 683 29.92 10.81 -8.75
N ASN A 684 30.83 11.70 -9.10
CA ASN A 684 32.21 11.34 -9.42
C ASN A 684 33.00 10.76 -8.22
N LYS A 685 32.55 11.02 -7.01
CA LYS A 685 33.20 10.57 -5.78
C LYS A 685 32.54 9.34 -5.14
N MET A 686 31.28 9.01 -5.52
CA MET A 686 30.49 8.04 -4.77
C MET A 686 31.07 6.61 -4.75
N PHE A 687 31.88 6.24 -5.75
CA PHE A 687 32.47 4.90 -5.84
C PHE A 687 33.99 4.84 -5.55
N LEU A 688 34.62 5.95 -5.17
CA LEU A 688 36.09 5.99 -4.97
C LEU A 688 36.57 5.16 -3.79
N GLU A 689 35.85 5.15 -2.69
CA GLU A 689 36.17 4.32 -1.50
C GLU A 689 34.84 3.76 -0.99
N THR A 690 34.68 2.45 -1.09
CA THR A 690 33.39 1.82 -0.80
C THR A 690 33.55 0.55 0.03
N ASN A 691 32.50 0.25 0.82
CA ASN A 691 32.31 -1.05 1.45
C ASN A 691 30.96 -1.59 1.00
N SER A 692 30.87 -2.86 0.68
CA SER A 692 29.66 -3.45 0.16
C SER A 692 29.21 -4.70 0.92
N VAL A 693 27.90 -4.87 1.00
CA VAL A 693 27.27 -6.07 1.55
C VAL A 693 26.15 -6.54 0.63
N TRP A 694 26.09 -7.85 0.44
CA TRP A 694 25.21 -8.49 -0.51
C TRP A 694 24.33 -9.56 0.12
N LEU A 695 23.14 -9.72 -0.43
CA LEU A 695 22.34 -10.93 -0.31
C LEU A 695 21.89 -11.34 -1.72
N ILE A 696 22.22 -12.56 -2.12
CA ILE A 696 21.77 -13.18 -3.36
C ILE A 696 20.99 -14.42 -2.96
N GLN A 697 19.73 -14.51 -3.38
CA GLN A 697 18.85 -15.61 -2.98
C GLN A 697 17.87 -15.96 -4.09
N GLY A 698 17.47 -17.21 -4.15
CA GLY A 698 16.50 -17.74 -5.12
C GLY A 698 17.02 -18.91 -5.92
N ASN A 699 16.37 -19.20 -7.02
CA ASN A 699 16.76 -20.28 -7.92
C ASN A 699 17.96 -19.85 -8.80
N LEU A 700 19.11 -19.72 -8.17
CA LEU A 700 20.40 -19.33 -8.78
C LEU A 700 21.49 -20.30 -8.33
N LEU A 701 22.49 -20.52 -9.18
CA LEU A 701 23.67 -21.29 -8.84
C LEU A 701 24.68 -20.42 -8.07
N LYS A 702 25.45 -21.03 -7.19
CA LYS A 702 26.51 -20.35 -6.40
C LYS A 702 27.56 -19.70 -7.31
N GLU A 703 27.93 -20.40 -8.38
CA GLU A 703 28.89 -19.93 -9.39
C GLU A 703 28.35 -18.65 -10.06
N THR A 704 27.08 -18.63 -10.43
CA THR A 704 26.43 -17.44 -10.99
C THR A 704 26.42 -16.28 -10.00
N ALA A 705 26.20 -16.55 -8.70
CA ALA A 705 26.26 -15.51 -7.66
C ALA A 705 27.67 -14.90 -7.55
N LEU A 706 28.73 -15.72 -7.59
CA LEU A 706 30.13 -15.25 -7.57
C LEU A 706 30.48 -14.44 -8.84
N GLU A 707 30.03 -14.87 -10.00
CA GLU A 707 30.19 -14.12 -11.25
C GLU A 707 29.49 -12.75 -11.20
N ILE A 708 28.29 -12.68 -10.64
CA ILE A 708 27.55 -11.42 -10.44
C ILE A 708 28.33 -10.46 -9.56
N ILE A 709 28.91 -10.93 -8.45
CA ILE A 709 29.70 -10.11 -7.53
C ILE A 709 30.95 -9.57 -8.23
N ASN A 710 31.69 -10.42 -8.92
CA ASN A 710 32.93 -10.04 -9.63
C ASN A 710 32.61 -9.03 -10.75
N THR A 711 31.67 -9.36 -11.64
CA THR A 711 31.25 -8.45 -12.73
C THR A 711 30.79 -7.09 -12.21
N THR A 712 30.04 -7.04 -11.12
CA THR A 712 29.60 -5.77 -10.52
C THR A 712 30.79 -4.99 -9.96
N SER A 713 31.70 -5.67 -9.29
CA SER A 713 32.89 -5.03 -8.72
C SER A 713 33.79 -4.43 -9.80
N GLU A 714 33.91 -5.11 -10.94
CA GLU A 714 34.65 -4.63 -12.12
C GLU A 714 33.95 -3.41 -12.77
N ILE A 715 32.64 -3.49 -13.04
CA ILE A 715 31.88 -2.39 -13.68
C ILE A 715 31.92 -1.13 -12.83
N LEU A 716 31.67 -1.25 -11.53
CA LEU A 716 31.63 -0.11 -10.61
C LEU A 716 33.00 0.27 -10.05
N GLU A 717 34.06 -0.46 -10.40
CA GLU A 717 35.44 -0.25 -9.91
C GLU A 717 35.52 -0.25 -8.38
N LEU A 718 34.79 -1.18 -7.74
CA LEU A 718 34.74 -1.27 -6.28
C LEU A 718 36.09 -1.78 -5.74
N ASN A 719 36.68 -1.06 -4.81
CA ASN A 719 37.88 -1.49 -4.12
C ASN A 719 37.50 -2.49 -3.01
N ILE A 720 37.64 -3.78 -3.30
CA ILE A 720 37.20 -4.85 -2.40
C ILE A 720 38.32 -5.37 -1.46
N ASP A 721 39.59 -5.09 -1.74
CA ASP A 721 40.74 -5.67 -1.03
C ASP A 721 41.47 -4.69 -0.09
N THR A 722 41.33 -3.39 -0.26
CA THR A 722 42.09 -2.41 0.55
C THR A 722 41.36 -2.03 1.83
N PRO A 723 41.92 -2.21 3.01
CA PRO A 723 41.25 -1.86 4.26
C PRO A 723 40.81 -0.39 4.34
N ILE A 724 39.61 -0.16 4.80
CA ILE A 724 39.06 1.17 5.06
C ILE A 724 39.28 1.51 6.52
N THR A 725 40.12 2.52 6.78
CA THR A 725 40.52 2.91 8.14
C THR A 725 39.51 3.86 8.82
N LYS A 726 38.52 4.39 8.08
CA LYS A 726 37.55 5.36 8.61
C LYS A 726 36.30 4.66 9.15
N SER A 727 35.82 5.11 10.31
CA SER A 727 34.56 4.66 10.87
C SER A 727 33.38 5.22 10.08
N PHE A 728 32.41 4.35 9.78
CA PHE A 728 31.14 4.79 9.19
C PHE A 728 30.33 5.60 10.20
N TYR A 729 29.70 6.70 9.73
CA TYR A 729 28.67 7.38 10.49
C TYR A 729 27.53 6.37 10.76
N SER A 730 27.15 6.19 11.99
CA SER A 730 26.00 5.36 12.33
C SER A 730 24.96 6.19 13.07
N LYS A 731 23.76 6.12 12.58
CA LYS A 731 22.59 6.71 13.24
C LYS A 731 22.50 6.18 14.67
N ARG A 732 22.07 7.04 15.59
CA ARG A 732 21.92 6.71 17.01
C ARG A 732 20.48 7.01 17.45
N ALA A 733 19.93 6.16 18.29
CA ALA A 733 18.65 6.40 18.91
C ALA A 733 18.77 7.42 20.04
N VAL A 734 17.76 8.27 20.18
CA VAL A 734 17.66 9.24 21.28
C VAL A 734 17.21 8.52 22.54
N ASN A 735 17.86 8.79 23.67
CA ASN A 735 17.55 8.20 24.97
C ASN A 735 16.79 9.22 25.84
N LEU A 736 15.50 9.09 25.93
CA LEU A 736 14.63 9.94 26.73
C LEU A 736 14.98 9.82 28.21
N LYS A 737 14.92 10.93 28.94
CA LYS A 737 15.07 10.93 30.41
C LYS A 737 13.79 10.42 31.08
N LYS A 738 13.96 9.72 32.19
CA LYS A 738 12.84 9.22 33.01
C LYS A 738 12.09 10.36 33.68
N ASN A 739 10.81 10.17 33.91
CA ASN A 739 9.93 11.10 34.62
C ASN A 739 9.81 12.48 34.00
N ILE A 740 10.07 12.58 32.70
CA ILE A 740 9.84 13.77 31.87
C ILE A 740 8.86 13.41 30.78
N ASN A 741 7.82 14.21 30.64
CA ASN A 741 6.93 14.14 29.48
C ASN A 741 7.42 15.15 28.42
N TYR A 742 7.96 14.66 27.34
CA TYR A 742 8.34 15.47 26.20
C TYR A 742 7.13 15.67 25.29
N THR A 743 6.91 16.89 24.84
CA THR A 743 5.89 17.21 23.85
C THR A 743 6.54 17.93 22.70
N TYR A 744 6.42 17.40 21.52
CA TYR A 744 6.80 18.11 20.28
C TYR A 744 5.51 18.53 19.59
N ARG A 745 5.32 19.84 19.43
CA ARG A 745 4.05 20.41 18.96
C ARG A 745 4.27 21.33 17.80
N PHE A 746 3.46 21.19 16.75
CA PHE A 746 3.53 22.07 15.59
C PHE A 746 2.16 22.23 14.91
N LEU A 747 1.95 23.41 14.33
CA LEU A 747 0.71 23.79 13.68
C LEU A 747 0.63 23.20 12.27
N ASN A 748 -0.56 22.71 11.90
CA ASN A 748 -0.84 22.29 10.53
C ASN A 748 -0.93 23.55 9.62
N PRO A 749 -0.12 23.64 8.56
CA PRO A 749 -0.18 24.78 7.64
C PRO A 749 -1.44 24.76 6.75
N ASN A 750 -2.14 23.64 6.64
CA ASN A 750 -3.41 23.55 5.93
C ASN A 750 -4.53 24.09 6.85
N LYS A 751 -5.01 25.28 6.56
CA LYS A 751 -6.07 25.94 7.33
C LYS A 751 -7.44 25.24 7.23
N ASP A 752 -7.66 24.49 6.15
CA ASP A 752 -8.90 23.76 5.91
C ASP A 752 -8.96 22.40 6.64
N GLU A 753 -7.81 21.95 7.18
CA GLU A 753 -7.74 20.70 7.94
C GLU A 753 -8.43 20.85 9.29
N GLN A 754 -9.36 19.95 9.58
CA GLN A 754 -10.12 19.93 10.84
C GLN A 754 -9.55 18.95 11.84
N ASP A 755 -8.71 18.01 11.39
CA ASP A 755 -8.16 16.95 12.22
C ASP A 755 -6.82 17.36 12.84
N SER A 756 -6.71 17.20 14.14
CA SER A 756 -5.43 17.15 14.84
C SER A 756 -5.00 15.70 15.05
N SER A 757 -3.72 15.45 15.23
CA SER A 757 -3.23 14.12 15.59
C SER A 757 -2.23 14.17 16.72
N ILE A 758 -2.21 13.10 17.49
CA ILE A 758 -1.20 12.85 18.52
C ILE A 758 -0.61 11.45 18.35
N ILE A 759 0.71 11.39 18.48
CA ILE A 759 1.46 10.16 18.63
C ILE A 759 2.05 10.15 20.04
N SER A 760 1.54 9.28 20.90
CA SER A 760 2.04 9.12 22.28
C SER A 760 3.00 7.94 22.34
N VAL A 761 4.27 8.20 22.59
CA VAL A 761 5.36 7.22 22.57
C VAL A 761 5.81 6.91 23.99
N TYR A 762 5.85 5.64 24.31
CA TYR A 762 6.48 5.12 25.51
C TYR A 762 7.78 4.40 25.13
N GLN A 763 8.94 4.96 25.47
CA GLN A 763 10.24 4.37 25.18
C GLN A 763 10.63 3.35 26.24
N LEU A 764 10.73 2.08 25.85
CA LEU A 764 11.05 0.96 26.73
C LEU A 764 12.57 0.74 26.88
N GLY A 765 13.33 1.18 25.89
CA GLY A 765 14.79 1.02 25.86
C GLY A 765 15.25 -0.18 25.04
N ASN A 766 16.49 -0.60 25.28
CA ASN A 766 17.04 -1.82 24.70
C ASN A 766 16.57 -3.01 25.55
N LEU A 767 15.72 -3.86 24.98
CA LEU A 767 15.13 -5.00 25.65
C LEU A 767 15.99 -6.27 25.41
N LYS A 768 16.13 -7.10 26.45
CA LYS A 768 16.68 -8.46 26.33
C LYS A 768 15.71 -9.33 25.51
N ASN A 769 16.18 -10.45 24.98
CA ASN A 769 15.36 -11.31 24.14
C ASN A 769 14.07 -11.79 24.82
N GLU A 770 14.12 -12.11 26.11
CA GLU A 770 12.95 -12.47 26.90
C GLU A 770 11.99 -11.28 27.09
N GLU A 771 12.53 -10.10 27.41
CA GLU A 771 11.73 -8.87 27.56
C GLU A 771 11.05 -8.46 26.26
N LYS A 772 11.67 -8.72 25.09
CA LYS A 772 11.06 -8.52 23.77
C LYS A 772 9.80 -9.38 23.61
N GLN A 773 9.76 -10.58 24.16
CA GLN A 773 8.58 -11.43 24.08
C GLN A 773 7.46 -10.90 25.01
N TYR A 774 7.78 -10.48 26.22
CA TYR A 774 6.79 -9.83 27.08
C TYR A 774 6.23 -8.54 26.48
N TYR A 775 7.06 -7.77 25.76
CA TYR A 775 6.61 -6.60 25.00
C TYR A 775 5.61 -6.98 23.89
N ARG A 776 5.85 -8.08 23.18
CA ARG A 776 4.92 -8.59 22.15
C ARG A 776 3.60 -9.07 22.77
N ILE A 777 3.67 -9.76 23.92
CA ILE A 777 2.49 -10.19 24.67
C ILE A 777 1.67 -8.97 25.14
N LEU A 778 2.33 -7.95 25.67
CA LEU A 778 1.68 -6.72 26.12
C LEU A 778 0.95 -6.01 24.97
N TYR A 779 1.59 -5.91 23.83
CA TYR A 779 0.96 -5.34 22.64
C TYR A 779 -0.27 -6.14 22.19
N SER A 780 -0.13 -7.46 22.10
CA SER A 780 -1.23 -8.36 21.74
C SER A 780 -2.43 -8.22 22.68
N PHE A 781 -2.17 -8.00 23.97
CA PHE A 781 -3.21 -7.83 25.00
C PHE A 781 -3.88 -6.44 24.95
N LEU A 782 -3.10 -5.37 24.72
CA LEU A 782 -3.59 -3.99 24.79
C LEU A 782 -4.18 -3.46 23.49
N ASN A 783 -3.68 -3.89 22.33
CA ASN A 783 -4.05 -3.31 21.03
C ASN A 783 -5.56 -3.38 20.71
N PRO A 784 -6.27 -4.50 20.87
CA PRO A 784 -7.72 -4.55 20.68
C PRO A 784 -8.48 -3.64 21.64
N LYS A 785 -8.06 -3.62 22.90
CA LYS A 785 -8.69 -2.82 23.96
C LYS A 785 -8.48 -1.31 23.73
N PHE A 786 -7.35 -0.92 23.15
CA PHE A 786 -7.07 0.47 22.80
C PHE A 786 -8.01 0.96 21.71
N TYR A 787 -8.17 0.16 20.68
CA TYR A 787 -9.08 0.44 19.57
C TYR A 787 -10.53 0.55 20.05
N ASP A 788 -11.00 -0.47 20.78
CA ASP A 788 -12.36 -0.50 21.33
C ASP A 788 -12.63 0.70 22.26
N THR A 789 -11.73 1.00 23.19
CA THR A 789 -11.94 2.09 24.15
C THR A 789 -11.98 3.45 23.44
N LEU A 790 -10.95 3.78 22.66
CA LEU A 790 -10.75 5.15 22.16
C LEU A 790 -11.52 5.43 20.87
N ARG A 791 -11.70 4.42 20.00
CA ARG A 791 -12.46 4.58 18.76
C ARG A 791 -13.92 4.22 18.94
N THR A 792 -14.24 3.02 19.43
CA THR A 792 -15.61 2.50 19.43
C THR A 792 -16.44 3.14 20.55
N LYS A 793 -15.95 3.11 21.81
CA LYS A 793 -16.72 3.61 22.96
C LYS A 793 -16.64 5.12 23.11
N GLU A 794 -15.45 5.70 23.00
CA GLU A 794 -15.24 7.13 23.20
C GLU A 794 -15.37 7.96 21.92
N THR A 795 -15.40 7.33 20.77
CA THR A 795 -15.56 7.96 19.43
C THR A 795 -14.61 9.15 19.21
N LEU A 796 -13.36 9.02 19.67
CA LEU A 796 -12.39 10.11 19.59
C LEU A 796 -11.97 10.43 18.15
N GLY A 797 -12.07 9.48 17.24
CA GLY A 797 -11.77 9.68 15.83
C GLY A 797 -11.68 8.36 15.06
N TYR A 798 -11.68 8.46 13.74
CA TYR A 798 -11.58 7.28 12.86
C TYR A 798 -10.25 6.55 12.98
N ILE A 799 -9.16 7.27 13.21
CA ILE A 799 -7.84 6.70 13.47
C ILE A 799 -7.58 6.71 14.99
N ALA A 800 -7.69 5.55 15.62
CA ALA A 800 -7.23 5.30 16.97
C ALA A 800 -6.63 3.91 17.01
N LEU A 801 -5.31 3.80 17.05
CA LEU A 801 -4.61 2.53 17.00
C LEU A 801 -3.35 2.53 17.86
N MET A 802 -2.96 1.34 18.31
CA MET A 802 -1.69 1.11 18.97
C MET A 802 -0.70 0.49 17.96
N SER A 803 0.58 0.75 18.12
CA SER A 803 1.64 0.21 17.28
C SER A 803 2.89 -0.12 18.10
N GLN A 804 3.64 -1.07 17.62
CA GLN A 804 5.00 -1.34 18.02
C GLN A 804 5.97 -0.60 17.11
N PHE A 805 6.96 0.05 17.69
CA PHE A 805 7.98 0.75 16.91
C PHE A 805 9.38 0.43 17.47
N ASP A 806 10.26 0.00 16.57
CA ASP A 806 11.67 -0.25 16.85
C ASP A 806 12.53 0.79 16.14
N CYS A 807 13.36 1.46 16.87
CA CYS A 807 14.34 2.41 16.35
C CYS A 807 15.73 2.00 16.80
N LEU A 808 16.52 1.36 15.92
CA LEU A 808 17.89 0.95 16.21
C LEU A 808 17.97 0.10 17.50
N GLU A 809 17.10 -0.91 17.60
CA GLU A 809 16.93 -1.82 18.76
C GLU A 809 16.50 -1.14 20.06
N ILE A 810 16.01 0.08 20.00
CA ILE A 810 15.29 0.72 21.10
C ILE A 810 13.80 0.58 20.81
N TYR A 811 13.10 -0.09 21.73
CA TYR A 811 11.71 -0.48 21.58
C TYR A 811 10.76 0.58 22.13
N HIS A 812 9.64 0.77 21.46
CA HIS A 812 8.63 1.78 21.80
C HIS A 812 7.23 1.19 21.66
N LEU A 813 6.36 1.53 22.60
CA LEU A 813 4.93 1.33 22.49
C LEU A 813 4.29 2.66 22.10
N VAL A 814 3.48 2.66 21.05
CA VAL A 814 3.00 3.89 20.42
C VAL A 814 1.48 3.89 20.33
N GLY A 815 0.84 4.89 20.90
CA GLY A 815 -0.59 5.18 20.70
C GLY A 815 -0.75 6.29 19.66
N ILE A 816 -1.62 6.08 18.67
CA ILE A 816 -1.86 6.99 17.54
C ILE A 816 -3.33 7.34 17.52
N VAL A 817 -3.67 8.63 17.61
CA VAL A 817 -5.05 9.10 17.49
C VAL A 817 -5.09 10.34 16.59
N GLN A 818 -6.04 10.35 15.64
CA GLN A 818 -6.39 11.53 14.83
C GLN A 818 -7.85 11.88 15.09
N SER A 819 -8.14 13.14 15.39
CA SER A 819 -9.46 13.61 15.82
C SER A 819 -9.78 15.01 15.28
N SER A 820 -11.01 15.19 14.83
CA SER A 820 -11.63 16.50 14.57
C SER A 820 -12.46 17.00 15.74
N VAL A 821 -12.70 16.15 16.76
CA VAL A 821 -13.65 16.39 17.86
C VAL A 821 -12.93 16.86 19.11
N LYS A 822 -11.73 16.32 19.38
CA LYS A 822 -10.95 16.60 20.60
C LYS A 822 -9.55 17.04 20.24
N ASP A 823 -9.04 17.99 21.02
CA ASP A 823 -7.66 18.48 20.88
C ASP A 823 -6.62 17.44 21.35
N PRO A 824 -5.36 17.55 20.93
CA PRO A 824 -4.31 16.58 21.29
C PRO A 824 -4.05 16.49 22.79
N GLU A 825 -4.23 17.55 23.56
CA GLU A 825 -4.03 17.56 25.02
C GLU A 825 -5.05 16.66 25.72
N TYR A 826 -6.32 16.79 25.35
CA TYR A 826 -7.39 15.92 25.84
C TYR A 826 -7.08 14.46 25.52
N ILE A 827 -6.71 14.18 24.26
CA ILE A 827 -6.43 12.82 23.79
C ILE A 827 -5.20 12.25 24.49
N SER A 828 -4.16 13.06 24.74
CA SER A 828 -2.99 12.68 25.52
C SER A 828 -3.40 12.23 26.92
N GLY A 829 -4.31 12.96 27.56
CA GLY A 829 -4.90 12.58 28.85
C GLY A 829 -5.65 11.25 28.80
N ARG A 830 -6.46 11.02 27.75
CA ARG A 830 -7.20 9.77 27.57
C ARG A 830 -6.29 8.56 27.36
N ILE A 831 -5.22 8.72 26.53
CA ILE A 831 -4.23 7.65 26.34
C ILE A 831 -3.55 7.30 27.68
N ARG A 832 -3.18 8.29 28.50
CA ARG A 832 -2.63 8.04 29.85
C ARG A 832 -3.61 7.28 30.74
N ASN A 833 -4.86 7.73 30.77
CA ASN A 833 -5.90 7.09 31.56
C ASN A 833 -6.18 5.67 31.09
N PHE A 834 -6.17 5.41 29.80
CA PHE A 834 -6.28 4.06 29.25
C PHE A 834 -5.24 3.11 29.86
N TYR A 835 -3.96 3.50 29.89
CA TYR A 835 -2.94 2.65 30.52
C TYR A 835 -3.15 2.46 32.01
N LYS A 836 -3.64 3.49 32.76
CA LYS A 836 -3.98 3.37 34.19
C LYS A 836 -5.17 2.42 34.42
N GLU A 837 -6.22 2.57 33.62
CA GLU A 837 -7.42 1.72 33.66
C GLU A 837 -7.08 0.25 33.37
N LYS A 838 -6.18 0.01 32.40
CA LYS A 838 -5.76 -1.33 31.99
C LYS A 838 -4.70 -1.97 32.91
N GLU A 839 -4.16 -1.25 33.90
CA GLU A 839 -3.23 -1.81 34.87
C GLU A 839 -3.86 -2.94 35.68
N ALA A 840 -5.12 -2.78 36.09
CA ALA A 840 -5.85 -3.81 36.84
C ALA A 840 -6.09 -5.06 35.96
N ASP A 841 -6.44 -4.88 34.68
CA ASP A 841 -6.63 -5.96 33.73
C ASP A 841 -5.34 -6.78 33.53
N ILE A 842 -4.18 -6.07 33.41
CA ILE A 842 -2.86 -6.72 33.26
C ILE A 842 -2.49 -7.53 34.51
N LYS A 843 -2.69 -6.97 35.71
CA LYS A 843 -2.37 -7.64 36.99
C LYS A 843 -3.25 -8.86 37.25
N ASN A 844 -4.51 -8.79 36.83
CA ASN A 844 -5.50 -9.82 37.06
C ASN A 844 -5.72 -10.74 35.86
N ILE A 845 -4.85 -10.68 34.83
CA ILE A 845 -4.96 -11.56 33.65
C ILE A 845 -5.06 -13.03 34.11
N SER A 846 -6.00 -13.77 33.57
CA SER A 846 -6.09 -15.20 33.84
C SER A 846 -4.90 -15.96 33.25
N GLU A 847 -4.57 -17.11 33.85
CA GLU A 847 -3.53 -17.98 33.29
C GLU A 847 -3.92 -18.47 31.86
N GLU A 848 -5.21 -18.70 31.68
CA GLU A 848 -5.76 -19.12 30.39
C GLU A 848 -5.59 -18.04 29.32
N ASP A 849 -5.98 -16.80 29.59
CA ASP A 849 -5.83 -15.67 28.66
C ASP A 849 -4.35 -15.38 28.36
N PHE A 850 -3.48 -15.38 29.38
CA PHE A 850 -2.05 -15.21 29.18
C PHE A 850 -1.49 -16.27 28.23
N ASN A 851 -1.79 -17.55 28.50
CA ASN A 851 -1.35 -18.66 27.67
C ASN A 851 -1.91 -18.62 26.24
N LEU A 852 -3.11 -18.09 26.05
CA LEU A 852 -3.70 -17.89 24.72
C LEU A 852 -2.86 -16.90 23.90
N HIS A 853 -2.48 -15.76 24.49
CA HIS A 853 -1.61 -14.78 23.84
C HIS A 853 -0.22 -15.36 23.51
N VAL A 854 0.37 -16.10 24.46
CA VAL A 854 1.67 -16.76 24.26
C VAL A 854 1.61 -17.77 23.12
N LYS A 855 0.64 -18.68 23.12
CA LYS A 855 0.43 -19.67 22.05
C LYS A 855 0.22 -18.98 20.69
N SER A 856 -0.54 -17.88 20.71
CA SER A 856 -0.74 -17.08 19.52
C SER A 856 0.56 -16.58 18.92
N LEU A 857 1.44 -16.02 19.71
CA LEU A 857 2.72 -15.48 19.26
C LEU A 857 3.73 -16.57 18.89
N ILE A 858 3.67 -17.75 19.54
CA ILE A 858 4.50 -18.91 19.15
C ILE A 858 4.14 -19.39 17.74
N ILE A 859 2.86 -19.51 17.44
CA ILE A 859 2.41 -19.90 16.08
C ILE A 859 2.86 -18.85 15.06
N GLU A 860 2.72 -17.56 15.38
CA GLU A 860 3.20 -16.49 14.50
C GLU A 860 4.73 -16.57 14.31
N ALA A 861 5.49 -16.80 15.38
CA ALA A 861 6.95 -16.90 15.30
C ALA A 861 7.40 -18.12 14.49
N LYS A 862 6.72 -19.26 14.62
CA LYS A 862 7.02 -20.49 13.88
C LYS A 862 6.50 -20.49 12.43
N ARG A 863 5.65 -19.48 12.06
CA ARG A 863 5.07 -19.41 10.73
C ARG A 863 6.13 -19.41 9.64
N LYS A 864 5.97 -20.29 8.65
CA LYS A 864 6.82 -20.31 7.45
C LYS A 864 6.70 -19.02 6.65
N ASP A 865 7.76 -18.65 5.96
CA ASP A 865 7.67 -17.53 5.02
C ASP A 865 6.75 -17.91 3.86
N ILE A 866 5.83 -17.02 3.50
CA ILE A 866 4.79 -17.31 2.50
C ILE A 866 5.39 -17.44 1.10
N ASN A 867 6.45 -16.66 0.82
CA ASN A 867 7.09 -16.61 -0.48
C ASN A 867 8.57 -16.19 -0.36
N LEU A 868 9.31 -16.37 -1.45
CA LEU A 868 10.72 -16.02 -1.56
C LEU A 868 11.00 -14.55 -1.12
N LYS A 869 10.11 -13.60 -1.44
CA LYS A 869 10.31 -12.19 -1.11
C LYS A 869 10.25 -11.93 0.41
N GLU A 870 9.35 -12.59 1.12
CA GLU A 870 9.24 -12.48 2.58
C GLU A 870 10.53 -13.02 3.25
N GLN A 871 10.96 -14.21 2.87
CA GLN A 871 12.18 -14.84 3.38
C GLN A 871 13.42 -13.99 3.07
N PHE A 872 13.54 -13.49 1.84
CA PHE A 872 14.63 -12.63 1.40
C PHE A 872 14.71 -11.32 2.19
N ASN A 873 13.58 -10.66 2.42
CA ASN A 873 13.55 -9.41 3.19
C ASN A 873 13.96 -9.65 4.65
N ARG A 874 13.46 -10.71 5.27
CA ARG A 874 13.84 -11.09 6.63
C ARG A 874 15.36 -11.33 6.74
N ASN A 875 15.93 -12.08 5.81
CA ASN A 875 17.38 -12.34 5.78
C ASN A 875 18.17 -11.04 5.55
N TRP A 876 17.69 -10.16 4.68
CA TRP A 876 18.32 -8.88 4.42
C TRP A 876 18.32 -7.95 5.64
N ASP A 877 17.24 -7.94 6.41
CA ASP A 877 17.15 -7.16 7.63
C ASP A 877 18.17 -7.63 8.67
N GLU A 878 18.37 -8.92 8.83
CA GLU A 878 19.41 -9.46 9.73
C GLU A 878 20.83 -9.04 9.31
N ILE A 879 21.10 -8.99 8.01
CA ILE A 879 22.38 -8.53 7.47
C ILE A 879 22.57 -7.02 7.70
N THR A 880 21.57 -6.21 7.38
CA THR A 880 21.65 -4.74 7.46
C THR A 880 21.64 -4.21 8.88
N LEU A 881 20.97 -4.90 9.78
CA LEU A 881 20.99 -4.64 11.22
C LEU A 881 22.24 -5.25 11.89
N LYS A 882 23.10 -5.94 11.12
CA LYS A 882 24.32 -6.58 11.59
C LYS A 882 24.11 -7.58 12.74
N ARG A 883 22.90 -8.18 12.82
CA ARG A 883 22.59 -9.19 13.83
C ARG A 883 23.01 -10.59 13.38
N PHE A 884 22.87 -10.88 12.08
CA PHE A 884 23.18 -12.16 11.44
C PHE A 884 22.49 -13.38 12.09
N LYS A 885 21.32 -13.14 12.66
CA LYS A 885 20.47 -14.15 13.32
C LYS A 885 19.39 -14.64 12.37
N PHE A 886 19.79 -15.43 11.39
CA PHE A 886 18.84 -15.93 10.38
C PHE A 886 17.79 -16.90 10.95
N ASN A 887 18.03 -17.48 12.14
CA ASN A 887 17.12 -18.33 12.92
C ASN A 887 16.28 -17.53 13.94
N ILE A 888 16.08 -16.23 13.73
CA ILE A 888 15.38 -15.35 14.68
C ILE A 888 13.95 -15.82 15.00
N LYS A 889 13.28 -16.47 14.06
CA LYS A 889 11.93 -17.03 14.24
C LYS A 889 11.92 -18.13 15.28
N GLU A 890 12.82 -19.06 15.17
CA GLU A 890 13.00 -20.18 16.08
C GLU A 890 13.41 -19.70 17.46
N GLU A 891 14.39 -18.79 17.56
CA GLU A 891 14.81 -18.19 18.84
C GLU A 891 13.63 -17.47 19.53
N ASN A 892 12.83 -16.69 18.79
CA ASN A 892 11.67 -16.02 19.36
C ASN A 892 10.63 -17.01 19.90
N ALA A 893 10.39 -18.12 19.20
CA ALA A 893 9.48 -19.16 19.66
C ALA A 893 9.97 -19.81 20.97
N GLU A 894 11.27 -20.14 21.04
CA GLU A 894 11.89 -20.71 22.24
C GLU A 894 11.82 -19.78 23.45
N PHE A 895 12.00 -18.47 23.24
CA PHE A 895 11.85 -17.48 24.31
C PHE A 895 10.39 -17.32 24.75
N LEU A 896 9.43 -17.35 23.80
CA LEU A 896 8.01 -17.30 24.13
C LEU A 896 7.56 -18.51 24.96
N GLU A 897 8.06 -19.70 24.68
CA GLU A 897 7.78 -20.92 25.45
C GLU A 897 8.24 -20.84 26.92
N LYS A 898 9.22 -19.97 27.21
CA LYS A 898 9.73 -19.73 28.57
C LYS A 898 9.02 -18.59 29.31
N CYS A 899 8.12 -17.84 28.64
CA CYS A 899 7.41 -16.73 29.24
C CYS A 899 6.40 -17.22 30.29
N THR A 900 6.36 -16.54 31.44
CA THR A 900 5.41 -16.80 32.52
C THR A 900 4.55 -15.58 32.82
N LYS A 901 3.39 -15.78 33.37
CA LYS A 901 2.47 -14.71 33.80
C LYS A 901 3.14 -13.77 34.79
N GLU A 902 3.85 -14.32 35.79
CA GLU A 902 4.58 -13.55 36.81
C GLU A 902 5.66 -12.68 36.14
N GLY A 903 6.41 -13.25 35.18
CA GLY A 903 7.41 -12.52 34.40
C GLY A 903 6.79 -11.39 33.58
N PHE A 904 5.63 -11.61 33.01
CA PHE A 904 4.88 -10.61 32.26
C PHE A 904 4.40 -9.45 33.17
N ILE A 905 3.82 -9.74 34.32
CA ILE A 905 3.39 -8.71 35.30
C ILE A 905 4.61 -7.91 35.79
N LYS A 906 5.71 -8.60 36.12
CA LYS A 906 6.97 -7.97 36.52
C LYS A 906 7.53 -7.05 35.43
N PHE A 907 7.53 -7.51 34.16
CA PHE A 907 7.94 -6.70 33.01
C PHE A 907 7.12 -5.41 32.93
N TYR A 908 5.80 -5.50 33.03
CA TYR A 908 4.93 -4.33 33.02
C TYR A 908 5.28 -3.35 34.15
N GLU A 909 5.44 -3.83 35.39
CA GLU A 909 5.76 -2.99 36.53
C GLU A 909 7.12 -2.31 36.45
N GLU A 910 8.14 -3.03 35.99
CA GLU A 910 9.51 -2.53 35.96
C GLU A 910 9.79 -1.66 34.72
N ILE A 911 9.33 -2.07 33.54
CA ILE A 911 9.66 -1.44 32.28
C ILE A 911 8.64 -0.38 31.87
N ILE A 912 7.35 -0.65 32.08
CA ILE A 912 6.29 0.31 31.69
C ILE A 912 6.04 1.30 32.82
N LYS A 913 5.73 0.82 34.05
CA LYS A 913 5.30 1.70 35.14
C LYS A 913 6.42 2.49 35.78
N LYS A 914 7.54 1.83 36.13
CA LYS A 914 8.67 2.49 36.83
C LYS A 914 9.63 3.24 35.92
N ASN A 915 9.56 3.01 34.62
CA ASN A 915 10.56 3.49 33.66
C ASN A 915 9.97 4.50 32.66
N MET A 916 8.98 5.28 33.10
CA MET A 916 8.22 6.19 32.24
C MET A 916 9.12 7.19 31.50
N LYS A 917 9.37 6.91 30.22
CA LYS A 917 10.03 7.76 29.24
C LYS A 917 9.00 8.05 28.16
N ARG A 918 8.48 9.26 28.08
CA ARG A 918 7.35 9.58 27.22
C ARG A 918 7.64 10.74 26.29
N LEU A 919 7.17 10.62 25.05
CA LEU A 919 7.16 11.66 24.04
C LEU A 919 5.77 11.72 23.38
N ASP A 920 5.15 12.88 23.41
CA ASP A 920 3.95 13.18 22.64
C ASP A 920 4.33 14.02 21.42
N VAL A 921 3.92 13.60 20.24
CA VAL A 921 4.12 14.34 18.97
C VAL A 921 2.76 14.82 18.50
N GLU A 922 2.52 16.10 18.54
CA GLU A 922 1.23 16.74 18.30
C GLU A 922 1.26 17.59 17.03
N TYR A 923 0.46 17.21 16.04
CA TYR A 923 0.20 18.00 14.84
C TYR A 923 -1.21 18.58 14.93
N VAL A 924 -1.29 19.89 15.15
CA VAL A 924 -2.50 20.56 15.62
C VAL A 924 -3.14 21.33 14.48
N CYS A 925 -4.44 21.11 14.22
CA CYS A 925 -5.19 21.89 13.26
C CYS A 925 -5.45 23.32 13.76
N GLN A 926 -5.76 24.25 12.85
CA GLN A 926 -5.95 25.67 13.17
C GLN A 926 -7.03 25.89 14.25
N LYS A 927 -8.16 25.18 14.12
CA LYS A 927 -9.27 25.24 15.09
C LYS A 927 -8.79 24.91 16.52
N HIS A 928 -8.18 23.75 16.70
CA HIS A 928 -7.72 23.33 18.02
C HIS A 928 -6.56 24.17 18.54
N TRP A 929 -5.78 24.76 17.65
CA TRP A 929 -4.71 25.69 18.02
C TRP A 929 -5.28 26.97 18.62
N GLU A 930 -6.28 27.58 17.97
CA GLU A 930 -6.92 28.82 18.41
C GLU A 930 -7.72 28.63 19.70
N GLU A 931 -8.48 27.52 19.82
CA GLU A 931 -9.24 27.16 21.02
C GLU A 931 -8.37 26.96 22.27
N ASN A 932 -7.12 26.57 22.11
CA ASN A 932 -6.24 26.22 23.19
C ASN A 932 -4.95 27.06 23.27
N GLU A 933 -4.87 28.20 22.57
CA GLU A 933 -3.63 28.97 22.44
C GLU A 933 -3.00 29.34 23.80
N GLN A 934 -3.79 29.65 24.82
CA GLN A 934 -3.31 29.94 26.17
C GLN A 934 -2.76 28.69 26.85
N LYS A 935 -3.50 27.56 26.80
CA LYS A 935 -3.08 26.29 27.41
C LYS A 935 -1.83 25.70 26.73
N LEU A 936 -1.64 25.99 25.46
CA LEU A 936 -0.52 25.47 24.67
C LEU A 936 0.81 26.16 25.00
N LYS A 937 0.78 27.33 25.61
CA LYS A 937 1.96 28.14 25.99
C LYS A 937 2.39 27.94 27.44
N GLU A 938 1.59 27.31 28.29
CA GLU A 938 1.90 27.12 29.70
C GLU A 938 2.68 25.82 29.95
N GLU A 939 3.73 25.89 30.77
CA GLU A 939 4.39 24.72 31.34
C GLU A 939 3.45 24.08 32.37
N ILE A 940 2.75 23.01 32.02
CA ILE A 940 1.87 22.31 32.95
C ILE A 940 2.68 21.31 33.76
N ILE A 941 2.71 21.47 35.05
CA ILE A 941 3.21 20.47 36.03
C ILE A 941 2.11 19.43 36.20
N ASP A 942 2.31 18.22 35.68
CA ASP A 942 1.37 17.12 35.81
C ASP A 942 1.59 16.36 37.17
N CYS A 943 0.52 16.10 37.87
CA CYS A 943 0.54 15.64 39.27
C CYS A 943 0.85 14.14 39.45
N ASP A 944 0.93 13.33 38.40
CA ASP A 944 1.06 11.89 38.48
C ASP A 944 2.47 11.37 38.17
N SER A 945 3.41 11.46 39.05
CA SER A 945 4.78 10.93 38.95
C SER A 945 5.66 11.51 37.83
N ILE A 946 5.14 12.34 36.98
CA ILE A 946 5.90 13.11 35.97
C ILE A 946 6.28 14.45 36.59
N LYS A 947 7.57 14.64 36.83
CA LYS A 947 8.07 15.82 37.55
C LYS A 947 8.16 17.06 36.66
N LYS A 948 8.17 16.92 35.29
CA LYS A 948 8.34 18.03 34.36
C LYS A 948 7.81 17.68 32.99
N ARG A 949 7.08 18.62 32.36
CA ARG A 949 6.74 18.61 30.94
C ARG A 949 7.64 19.59 30.19
N LEU A 950 8.20 19.15 29.05
CA LEU A 950 9.02 20.00 28.18
C LEU A 950 8.38 20.02 26.80
N VAL A 951 8.07 21.21 26.30
CA VAL A 951 7.46 21.43 24.98
C VAL A 951 8.52 21.96 24.02
N PHE A 952 8.56 21.41 22.81
CA PHE A 952 9.51 21.73 21.74
C PHE A 952 8.77 21.95 20.43
N ASP A 953 9.31 22.85 19.61
CA ASP A 953 8.89 23.10 18.23
C ASP A 953 10.03 22.87 17.21
N LYS A 954 11.26 22.62 17.71
CA LYS A 954 12.45 22.29 16.92
C LYS A 954 13.02 20.93 17.31
N ILE A 955 13.36 20.13 16.29
CA ILE A 955 13.96 18.80 16.49
C ILE A 955 15.35 18.91 17.13
N SER A 956 16.16 19.90 16.73
CA SER A 956 17.48 20.14 17.31
C SER A 956 17.40 20.32 18.83
N ASP A 957 16.55 21.22 19.30
CA ASP A 957 16.42 21.54 20.71
C ASP A 957 15.98 20.33 21.55
N PHE A 958 15.09 19.51 20.99
CA PHE A 958 14.68 18.23 21.61
C PHE A 958 15.86 17.26 21.65
N GLN A 959 16.62 17.08 20.57
CA GLN A 959 17.75 16.15 20.52
C GLN A 959 18.89 16.60 21.44
N ASP A 960 19.19 17.89 21.52
CA ASP A 960 20.23 18.46 22.39
C ASP A 960 19.90 18.31 23.88
N CYS A 961 18.62 18.29 24.23
CA CYS A 961 18.18 18.02 25.62
C CYS A 961 18.40 16.57 26.07
N ASN A 962 18.59 15.63 25.14
CA ASN A 962 18.61 14.21 25.42
C ASN A 962 19.97 13.58 25.12
N LYS A 963 20.31 12.52 25.85
CA LYS A 963 21.47 11.68 25.55
C LYS A 963 21.16 10.75 24.39
N LEU A 964 22.20 10.27 23.72
CA LEU A 964 22.05 9.27 22.68
C LEU A 964 22.41 7.88 23.24
N TYR A 965 21.73 6.85 22.81
CA TYR A 965 22.15 5.48 23.05
C TYR A 965 23.53 5.22 22.41
N PRO A 966 24.36 4.32 22.94
CA PRO A 966 25.60 3.92 22.31
C PRO A 966 25.37 3.48 20.85
N CYS A 967 26.36 3.70 19.99
CA CYS A 967 26.29 3.27 18.61
C CYS A 967 26.23 1.75 18.52
N PHE A 968 25.24 1.23 17.84
CA PHE A 968 24.99 -0.21 17.71
C PHE A 968 26.18 -0.99 17.13
N SER A 969 26.93 -0.40 16.19
CA SER A 969 28.08 -1.02 15.56
C SER A 969 29.23 -1.35 16.53
N ASN A 970 29.33 -0.64 17.66
CA ASN A 970 30.41 -0.86 18.64
C ASN A 970 30.13 -1.99 19.64
N ILE A 971 28.88 -2.40 19.79
CA ILE A 971 28.47 -3.44 20.74
C ILE A 971 28.72 -4.83 20.16
N ASN A 972 28.56 -5.03 18.87
CA ASN A 972 28.66 -6.35 18.22
C ASN A 972 30.03 -6.68 17.66
N TYR A 973 30.88 -5.71 17.34
CA TYR A 973 32.26 -6.02 16.84
C TYR A 973 33.16 -6.64 17.88
N ARG A 974 32.95 -6.35 19.18
CA ARG A 974 33.74 -6.95 20.26
C ARG A 974 33.31 -8.37 20.64
N LYS A 975 32.11 -8.78 20.33
CA LYS A 975 31.58 -10.13 20.64
C LYS A 975 31.81 -11.17 19.53
N ILE A 976 32.08 -10.73 18.30
CA ILE A 976 32.29 -11.65 17.15
C ILE A 976 33.78 -12.05 17.04
N ASN A 977 34.67 -11.30 17.65
CA ASN A 977 36.12 -11.59 17.67
C ASN A 977 36.59 -12.24 18.99
N GLN A 978 35.71 -12.62 19.90
CA GLN A 978 35.92 -13.55 21.01
C GLN A 978 35.11 -14.85 20.76
#